data_425cff333c2c305c04dcc8cfe41c0915
#
_entry.id   425cff333c2c305c04dcc8cfe41c0915
#
_cell.length_a   1.000
_cell.length_b   1.000
_cell.length_c   1.000
_cell.angle_alpha   90.00
_cell.angle_beta   90.00
_cell.angle_gamma   90.00
#
_symmetry.space_group_name_H-M   'P 1'
#
loop_
_entity.id
_entity.type
_entity.pdbx_description
1 polymer ?
#
loop_
_entity_poly.entity_id
_entity_poly.type
_entity_poly.pdbx_seq_one_letter_code
_entity_poly.pdbx_strand_id
1 'polypeptide(L)'
;MNEQAPQQWNKFYLKDVSFKNLMTHRIFNVLIIANPYDAFMLEDDGRVDEKIFNEYTELGLRYPPTFTQVSTMVEASEVLSTTSIDLVICMPGNADNDAFTVARAVKREFPDIPCVVLTPFSHGITQRIMNEDLSIFEYVFCWLGNTNLILSIIKLIEDKMNLEHDIDEAGVQMILLVEDSIRFYSSILPNLYSYILTQSQSFATEALNSHTATLRMRGRPKVVLARTYEEAMDYFVRFPENILGVISDCRFPKGGVKDSEAGLKLLSEFHRRAPFLPLIMESSETENAEKAEKLGFRFIDKNSKKMNIDLRNIMAEHMGFGDLIFRDPKTHEEIRRIRNLKELQDNIFSIPNDSMLYHLSRNHVSRWLCARAIFPVSEFLKTVTLEKLRDVDQHRQIIFDAIVQYRHMKNVGTVAVFKRDRFDAYSHFARIGDGSLGGKGRGLAFLDNIIKTHPEFNEFEGVKVSIPKTVVLCTDVFDQFMDNNNLYQLALSDAPDEEILQAFIKAQLPDQFIDDFKTFFEAIRHPIAIRSSSLLEDSHYQPFAGIYSTYMIPYLDDKDEMLRMLAAAIKSVYASVYFKDSKAYMTATRNVIDQEKMAVILQEVVGKQYGDHFYPNFSGVLRSINYYPLGYEKSEEGIASLALGLGKYIVDGGQTLRVSPYHPTQVLQTSDMEIALRQTQTQFYALDMKRVGVDFKVDDGFNILKLKVKDAENDGTLNFIASTYDANDRVIRDGLYDGGRKIVSFNGVLRHGVFPLPELLKLSMHHGADSMRRPVEIEFACTLNDDRTGEFYLLQIRPIVDSKQVLDQDIMTIPDDKCLLRSHNSLGHGVSDDIVDVVYVKTDENFTASDNPVVAMEVERINKKFLADGKNYVLVGPGRWGSSDSWLGVPVKWPHISAAKLIVETTLKNYSVDPSQGTHFFQNLTSFGVGYFTIDENKGMGFFRKEILDAMPAVEETPHVRHVRFSKPLHIMMDGMKQEGLVICDTEDAKGNDAR
;
A
#
# COMPACT_ATOMS: atom_id res chain seq x y z
N MET A 1 -10.85 -19.55 21.65
CA MET A 1 -11.93 -18.71 21.11
C MET A 1 -12.09 -19.11 19.65
N ASN A 2 -13.27 -19.54 19.23
CA ASN A 2 -13.51 -20.14 17.93
C ASN A 2 -13.19 -19.15 16.81
N GLU A 3 -12.18 -19.48 16.00
CA GLU A 3 -11.95 -18.91 14.68
C GLU A 3 -13.04 -19.43 13.73
N GLN A 4 -14.21 -18.81 13.74
CA GLN A 4 -15.11 -18.92 12.62
C GLN A 4 -14.72 -17.79 11.64
N ALA A 5 -14.05 -18.16 10.55
CA ALA A 5 -13.82 -17.29 9.42
C ALA A 5 -15.16 -16.68 8.96
N PRO A 6 -15.21 -15.37 8.66
CA PRO A 6 -16.43 -14.71 8.25
C PRO A 6 -16.83 -15.16 6.84
N GLN A 7 -17.78 -16.05 6.74
CA GLN A 7 -18.30 -16.63 5.49
C GLN A 7 -19.33 -15.77 4.74
N GLN A 8 -19.53 -14.50 5.04
CA GLN A 8 -20.56 -13.69 4.37
C GLN A 8 -20.18 -12.21 4.13
N TRP A 9 -19.05 -11.94 3.51
CA TRP A 9 -18.63 -10.58 3.15
C TRP A 9 -19.45 -9.94 2.00
N ASN A 10 -20.22 -10.69 1.24
CA ASN A 10 -20.92 -10.24 0.03
C ASN A 10 -22.35 -9.69 0.24
N LYS A 11 -22.80 -9.42 1.47
CA LYS A 11 -24.21 -9.01 1.71
C LYS A 11 -24.45 -7.52 1.86
N PHE A 12 -23.42 -6.69 2.05
CA PHE A 12 -23.60 -5.25 2.30
C PHE A 12 -22.73 -4.43 1.36
N TYR A 13 -23.36 -3.51 0.65
CA TYR A 13 -22.65 -2.51 -0.12
C TYR A 13 -22.61 -1.21 0.70
N LEU A 14 -21.45 -0.84 1.23
CA LEU A 14 -21.20 0.47 1.80
C LEU A 14 -20.87 1.45 0.66
N LYS A 15 -21.65 2.52 0.53
CA LYS A 15 -21.35 3.58 -0.45
C LYS A 15 -20.02 4.22 -0.06
N ASP A 16 -19.02 4.15 -0.94
CA ASP A 16 -17.76 4.88 -0.70
C ASP A 16 -18.02 6.38 -0.81
N VAL A 17 -17.45 7.12 0.13
CA VAL A 17 -17.56 8.58 0.21
C VAL A 17 -16.17 9.17 0.06
N SER A 18 -15.98 9.98 -0.99
CA SER A 18 -14.73 10.66 -1.24
C SER A 18 -14.70 12.04 -0.58
N PHE A 19 -13.87 12.20 0.46
CA PHE A 19 -13.65 13.52 1.08
C PHE A 19 -12.86 14.50 0.19
N LYS A 20 -12.37 14.07 -0.98
CA LYS A 20 -11.66 14.95 -1.93
C LYS A 20 -12.57 16.02 -2.48
N ASN A 21 -13.84 15.69 -2.68
CA ASN A 21 -14.86 16.56 -3.28
C ASN A 21 -15.51 17.50 -2.26
N LEU A 22 -15.26 17.35 -0.95
CA LEU A 22 -15.82 18.20 0.09
C LEU A 22 -15.07 19.52 0.22
N MET A 23 -15.77 20.54 0.73
CA MET A 23 -15.22 21.87 0.95
C MET A 23 -14.66 22.48 -0.35
N THR A 24 -15.47 22.47 -1.41
CA THR A 24 -15.09 23.01 -2.72
C THR A 24 -14.91 24.52 -2.70
N HIS A 25 -15.69 25.22 -1.87
CA HIS A 25 -15.58 26.65 -1.65
C HIS A 25 -14.76 26.94 -0.40
N ARG A 26 -13.67 27.67 -0.56
CA ARG A 26 -12.77 28.04 0.54
C ARG A 26 -12.42 29.51 0.45
N ILE A 27 -12.12 30.10 1.59
CA ILE A 27 -11.68 31.48 1.70
C ILE A 27 -10.16 31.49 1.73
N PHE A 28 -9.56 31.99 0.64
CA PHE A 28 -8.10 32.16 0.51
C PHE A 28 -7.67 33.62 0.70
N ASN A 29 -8.52 34.58 0.27
CA ASN A 29 -8.20 36.00 0.30
C ASN A 29 -9.28 36.77 1.05
N VAL A 30 -8.91 37.42 2.13
CA VAL A 30 -9.80 38.22 2.96
C VAL A 30 -9.40 39.69 2.85
N LEU A 31 -10.36 40.53 2.46
CA LEU A 31 -10.18 42.01 2.44
C LEU A 31 -10.76 42.59 3.73
N ILE A 32 -9.92 43.27 4.51
CA ILE A 32 -10.35 44.02 5.72
C ILE A 32 -10.40 45.49 5.36
N ILE A 33 -11.59 46.10 5.46
CA ILE A 33 -11.80 47.51 5.27
C ILE A 33 -11.96 48.16 6.65
N ALA A 34 -10.91 48.82 7.16
CA ALA A 34 -10.86 49.38 8.48
C ALA A 34 -9.99 50.65 8.52
N ASN A 35 -10.29 51.60 9.40
CA ASN A 35 -9.35 52.69 9.64
C ASN A 35 -8.06 52.14 10.32
N PRO A 36 -6.93 52.87 10.25
CA PRO A 36 -5.66 52.40 10.77
C PRO A 36 -5.68 52.05 12.28
N TYR A 37 -6.52 52.74 13.08
CA TYR A 37 -6.65 52.46 14.50
C TYR A 37 -7.41 51.15 14.79
N ASP A 38 -8.57 50.95 14.12
CA ASP A 38 -9.35 49.72 14.32
C ASP A 38 -8.61 48.48 13.75
N ALA A 39 -7.87 48.68 12.67
CA ALA A 39 -7.00 47.66 12.13
C ALA A 39 -5.88 47.30 13.12
N PHE A 40 -5.24 48.31 13.73
CA PHE A 40 -4.24 48.08 14.77
C PHE A 40 -4.82 47.34 15.97
N MET A 41 -6.08 47.60 16.35
CA MET A 41 -6.77 46.89 17.42
C MET A 41 -6.99 45.38 17.15
N LEU A 42 -7.04 44.98 15.86
CA LEU A 42 -7.03 43.57 15.51
C LEU A 42 -5.65 42.92 15.70
N GLU A 43 -4.60 43.77 15.68
CA GLU A 43 -3.20 43.35 15.76
C GLU A 43 -2.58 43.47 17.16
N ASP A 44 -3.38 43.88 18.20
CA ASP A 44 -2.91 44.22 19.56
C ASP A 44 -2.04 43.13 20.22
N ASP A 45 -2.23 41.88 19.83
CA ASP A 45 -1.42 40.75 20.28
C ASP A 45 -0.49 40.14 19.21
N GLY A 46 -0.20 40.81 18.10
CA GLY A 46 0.53 40.36 16.95
C GLY A 46 -0.32 40.34 15.67
N ARG A 47 0.34 40.18 14.51
CA ARG A 47 -0.32 40.29 13.21
C ARG A 47 -1.42 39.20 13.07
N VAL A 48 -2.58 39.60 12.57
CA VAL A 48 -3.74 38.72 12.37
C VAL A 48 -3.38 37.50 11.48
N ASP A 49 -2.60 37.73 10.42
CA ASP A 49 -2.11 36.70 9.53
C ASP A 49 -1.23 35.66 10.23
N GLU A 50 -0.31 36.09 11.11
CA GLU A 50 0.55 35.18 11.89
C GLU A 50 -0.26 34.33 12.89
N LYS A 51 -1.23 34.94 13.56
CA LYS A 51 -2.10 34.21 14.51
C LYS A 51 -2.99 33.20 13.81
N ILE A 52 -3.63 33.59 12.71
CA ILE A 52 -4.44 32.67 11.93
C ILE A 52 -3.56 31.56 11.34
N PHE A 53 -2.34 31.87 10.88
CA PHE A 53 -1.39 30.86 10.41
C PHE A 53 -1.05 29.85 11.51
N ASN A 54 -0.77 30.32 12.73
CA ASN A 54 -0.48 29.46 13.87
C ASN A 54 -1.68 28.58 14.23
N GLU A 55 -2.89 29.13 14.33
CA GLU A 55 -4.13 28.36 14.55
C GLU A 55 -4.37 27.32 13.47
N TYR A 56 -4.15 27.67 12.19
CA TYR A 56 -4.26 26.71 11.09
C TYR A 56 -3.23 25.58 11.22
N THR A 57 -2.00 25.89 11.66
CA THR A 57 -0.93 24.91 11.87
C THR A 57 -1.25 23.99 13.07
N GLU A 58 -1.65 24.56 14.20
CA GLU A 58 -2.00 23.81 15.42
C GLU A 58 -3.20 22.87 15.18
N LEU A 59 -4.19 23.34 14.42
CA LEU A 59 -5.39 22.56 14.09
C LEU A 59 -5.18 21.64 12.87
N GLY A 60 -3.99 21.59 12.29
CA GLY A 60 -3.69 20.75 11.11
C GLY A 60 -4.47 21.16 9.85
N LEU A 61 -4.93 22.40 9.78
CA LEU A 61 -5.62 22.94 8.61
C LEU A 61 -4.59 23.38 7.55
N ARG A 62 -4.92 23.19 6.27
CA ARG A 62 -4.05 23.59 5.16
C ARG A 62 -4.55 24.91 4.56
N TYR A 63 -3.63 25.67 4.00
CA TYR A 63 -3.90 26.92 3.25
C TYR A 63 -4.58 27.98 4.13
N PRO A 64 -3.84 28.59 5.07
CA PRO A 64 -4.33 29.75 5.80
C PRO A 64 -4.63 30.88 4.83
N PRO A 65 -5.71 31.66 5.08
CA PRO A 65 -6.05 32.79 4.22
C PRO A 65 -5.03 33.93 4.34
N THR A 66 -4.87 34.67 3.24
CA THR A 66 -4.11 35.91 3.20
C THR A 66 -5.04 37.09 3.49
N PHE A 67 -4.53 38.08 4.22
CA PHE A 67 -5.29 39.27 4.59
C PHE A 67 -4.73 40.50 3.84
N THR A 68 -5.61 41.21 3.16
CA THR A 68 -5.31 42.50 2.58
C THR A 68 -6.09 43.56 3.33
N GLN A 69 -5.43 44.64 3.78
CA GLN A 69 -6.04 45.70 4.56
C GLN A 69 -6.05 46.98 3.75
N VAL A 70 -7.21 47.66 3.75
CA VAL A 70 -7.42 48.99 3.13
C VAL A 70 -8.23 49.86 4.06
N SER A 71 -8.15 51.19 3.88
CA SER A 71 -8.81 52.14 4.77
C SER A 71 -9.96 52.89 4.12
N THR A 72 -10.07 52.86 2.81
CA THR A 72 -11.08 53.64 2.07
C THR A 72 -11.82 52.75 1.06
N MET A 73 -13.04 53.14 0.68
CA MET A 73 -13.81 52.44 -0.35
C MET A 73 -13.10 52.46 -1.71
N VAL A 74 -12.37 53.54 -2.04
CA VAL A 74 -11.63 53.67 -3.31
C VAL A 74 -10.54 52.61 -3.39
N GLU A 75 -9.72 52.49 -2.35
CA GLU A 75 -8.71 51.41 -2.25
C GLU A 75 -9.35 50.04 -2.30
N ALA A 76 -10.49 49.84 -1.61
CA ALA A 76 -11.21 48.56 -1.62
C ALA A 76 -11.69 48.21 -3.02
N SER A 77 -12.26 49.18 -3.78
CA SER A 77 -12.71 48.91 -5.15
C SER A 77 -11.55 48.60 -6.10
N GLU A 78 -10.37 49.20 -5.90
CA GLU A 78 -9.17 48.88 -6.67
C GLU A 78 -8.70 47.44 -6.40
N VAL A 79 -8.62 47.05 -5.12
CA VAL A 79 -8.22 45.68 -4.73
C VAL A 79 -9.24 44.65 -5.23
N LEU A 80 -10.54 44.90 -5.05
CA LEU A 80 -11.62 44.01 -5.52
C LEU A 80 -11.64 43.82 -7.03
N SER A 81 -11.19 44.87 -7.78
CA SER A 81 -11.11 44.79 -9.25
C SER A 81 -9.86 44.10 -9.76
N THR A 82 -8.78 44.06 -8.99
CA THR A 82 -7.46 43.53 -9.40
C THR A 82 -7.12 42.19 -8.80
N THR A 83 -7.71 41.84 -7.63
CA THR A 83 -7.42 40.62 -6.86
C THR A 83 -8.71 39.85 -6.61
N SER A 84 -8.65 38.53 -6.74
CA SER A 84 -9.78 37.67 -6.36
C SER A 84 -9.91 37.67 -4.83
N ILE A 85 -10.96 38.30 -4.31
CA ILE A 85 -11.29 38.32 -2.88
C ILE A 85 -12.47 37.39 -2.60
N ASP A 86 -12.35 36.54 -1.56
CA ASP A 86 -13.37 35.55 -1.23
C ASP A 86 -14.26 35.99 -0.06
N LEU A 87 -13.81 36.97 0.75
CA LEU A 87 -14.55 37.51 1.90
C LEU A 87 -14.14 38.94 2.16
N VAL A 88 -15.12 39.84 2.37
CA VAL A 88 -14.89 41.19 2.84
C VAL A 88 -15.34 41.33 4.27
N ILE A 89 -14.48 41.89 5.14
CA ILE A 89 -14.79 42.25 6.53
C ILE A 89 -14.73 43.78 6.65
N CYS A 90 -15.88 44.43 6.91
CA CYS A 90 -15.97 45.85 7.08
C CYS A 90 -16.00 46.23 8.56
N MET A 91 -15.13 47.14 9.01
CA MET A 91 -15.13 47.70 10.37
C MET A 91 -15.63 49.13 10.36
N PRO A 92 -16.29 49.63 11.46
CA PRO A 92 -16.77 50.99 11.55
C PRO A 92 -15.61 52.00 11.46
N GLY A 93 -15.78 53.00 10.61
CA GLY A 93 -14.91 54.16 10.52
C GLY A 93 -15.58 55.45 11.04
N ASN A 94 -15.03 56.60 10.69
CA ASN A 94 -15.65 57.93 10.94
C ASN A 94 -16.92 58.10 10.07
N ALA A 95 -17.69 59.12 10.36
CA ALA A 95 -19.02 59.40 9.78
C ALA A 95 -19.12 59.25 8.24
N ASP A 96 -18.02 59.52 7.52
CA ASP A 96 -17.96 59.39 6.06
C ASP A 96 -17.54 57.97 5.57
N ASN A 97 -16.98 57.11 6.44
CA ASN A 97 -16.54 55.70 6.17
C ASN A 97 -17.18 54.71 7.17
N ASP A 98 -18.47 54.82 7.32
CA ASP A 98 -19.23 53.92 8.17
C ASP A 98 -19.30 52.51 7.58
N ALA A 99 -19.03 51.44 8.39
CA ALA A 99 -18.98 50.06 7.98
C ALA A 99 -20.22 49.60 7.19
N PHE A 100 -21.40 50.05 7.59
CA PHE A 100 -22.64 49.67 6.93
C PHE A 100 -22.77 50.31 5.55
N THR A 101 -22.34 51.59 5.43
CA THR A 101 -22.35 52.30 4.16
C THR A 101 -21.32 51.73 3.20
N VAL A 102 -20.11 51.42 3.66
CA VAL A 102 -19.04 50.78 2.89
C VAL A 102 -19.48 49.37 2.46
N ALA A 103 -20.00 48.57 3.38
CA ALA A 103 -20.46 47.21 3.07
C ALA A 103 -21.60 47.18 2.04
N ARG A 104 -22.55 48.19 2.11
CA ARG A 104 -23.58 48.34 1.06
C ARG A 104 -22.99 48.72 -0.29
N ALA A 105 -21.97 49.56 -0.32
CA ALA A 105 -21.29 49.93 -1.53
C ALA A 105 -20.60 48.73 -2.18
N VAL A 106 -19.86 47.95 -1.36
CA VAL A 106 -19.23 46.69 -1.78
C VAL A 106 -20.28 45.72 -2.37
N LYS A 107 -21.39 45.49 -1.66
CA LYS A 107 -22.45 44.60 -2.13
C LYS A 107 -23.18 45.06 -3.39
N ARG A 108 -23.21 46.35 -3.64
CA ARG A 108 -23.79 46.91 -4.88
C ARG A 108 -22.88 46.70 -6.08
N GLU A 109 -21.57 46.87 -5.90
CA GLU A 109 -20.56 46.66 -6.95
C GLU A 109 -20.20 45.20 -7.17
N PHE A 110 -20.11 44.40 -6.06
CA PHE A 110 -19.68 43.01 -6.03
C PHE A 110 -20.71 42.13 -5.26
N PRO A 111 -21.89 41.87 -5.81
CA PRO A 111 -23.00 41.23 -5.11
C PRO A 111 -22.71 39.83 -4.66
N ASP A 112 -21.83 39.09 -5.36
CA ASP A 112 -21.54 37.67 -5.11
C ASP A 112 -20.52 37.48 -3.99
N ILE A 113 -19.74 38.49 -3.60
CA ILE A 113 -18.73 38.37 -2.55
C ILE A 113 -19.43 38.48 -1.18
N PRO A 114 -19.24 37.50 -0.27
CA PRO A 114 -19.72 37.55 1.10
C PRO A 114 -19.16 38.78 1.83
N CYS A 115 -20.04 39.54 2.45
CA CYS A 115 -19.65 40.73 3.21
C CYS A 115 -20.14 40.64 4.66
N VAL A 116 -19.20 40.77 5.61
CA VAL A 116 -19.43 40.72 7.04
C VAL A 116 -19.09 42.08 7.66
N VAL A 117 -19.91 42.51 8.60
CA VAL A 117 -19.64 43.74 9.41
C VAL A 117 -19.10 43.31 10.76
N LEU A 118 -17.92 43.77 11.14
CA LEU A 118 -17.31 43.58 12.43
C LEU A 118 -17.30 44.88 13.23
N THR A 119 -18.05 44.96 14.35
CA THR A 119 -18.25 46.20 15.08
C THR A 119 -17.77 46.11 16.52
N PRO A 120 -17.20 47.16 17.13
CA PRO A 120 -16.97 47.18 18.57
C PRO A 120 -18.32 47.22 19.30
N PHE A 121 -18.36 46.70 20.54
CA PHE A 121 -19.57 46.77 21.37
C PHE A 121 -19.74 48.16 21.96
N SER A 122 -20.70 48.95 21.43
CA SER A 122 -21.08 50.25 22.00
C SER A 122 -22.59 50.48 21.95
N HIS A 123 -23.09 51.30 22.84
CA HIS A 123 -24.53 51.60 22.96
C HIS A 123 -25.06 52.29 21.69
N GLY A 124 -24.26 53.14 21.07
CA GLY A 124 -24.63 53.87 19.83
C GLY A 124 -24.76 52.94 18.65
N ILE A 125 -23.89 51.94 18.55
CA ILE A 125 -23.93 50.91 17.49
C ILE A 125 -25.13 50.00 17.66
N THR A 126 -25.48 49.65 18.89
CA THR A 126 -26.68 48.83 19.21
C THR A 126 -27.97 49.51 18.73
N GLN A 127 -28.12 50.82 18.98
CA GLN A 127 -29.27 51.58 18.48
C GLN A 127 -29.30 51.67 16.95
N ARG A 128 -28.16 51.75 16.30
CA ARG A 128 -28.06 51.82 14.85
C ARG A 128 -28.40 50.45 14.20
N ILE A 129 -27.88 49.35 14.75
CA ILE A 129 -28.21 48.01 14.29
C ILE A 129 -29.73 47.74 14.34
N MET A 130 -30.43 48.28 15.31
CA MET A 130 -31.90 48.18 15.42
C MET A 130 -32.65 48.89 14.32
N ASN A 131 -32.05 49.89 13.64
CA ASN A 131 -32.67 50.71 12.58
C ASN A 131 -32.13 50.42 11.16
N GLU A 132 -31.13 49.54 11.04
CA GLU A 132 -30.50 49.18 9.77
C GLU A 132 -31.12 47.91 9.16
N ASP A 133 -31.21 47.88 7.83
CA ASP A 133 -31.51 46.65 7.11
C ASP A 133 -30.28 45.74 7.07
N LEU A 134 -30.28 44.73 7.92
CA LEU A 134 -29.18 43.79 8.04
C LEU A 134 -29.25 42.63 7.02
N SER A 135 -30.31 42.54 6.19
CA SER A 135 -30.49 41.48 5.19
C SER A 135 -29.46 41.51 4.05
N ILE A 136 -28.80 42.67 3.88
CA ILE A 136 -27.77 42.86 2.84
C ILE A 136 -26.44 42.18 3.22
N PHE A 137 -26.18 41.99 4.51
CA PHE A 137 -24.92 41.41 5.01
C PHE A 137 -25.11 39.94 5.35
N GLU A 138 -24.06 39.16 5.11
CA GLU A 138 -24.10 37.76 5.53
C GLU A 138 -24.32 37.67 7.05
N TYR A 139 -23.47 38.36 7.81
CA TYR A 139 -23.56 38.45 9.28
C TYR A 139 -22.99 39.81 9.78
N VAL A 140 -23.40 40.17 10.97
CA VAL A 140 -22.79 41.27 11.76
C VAL A 140 -22.21 40.65 13.02
N PHE A 141 -20.94 40.91 13.33
CA PHE A 141 -20.26 40.41 14.51
C PHE A 141 -19.82 41.53 15.45
N CYS A 142 -19.71 41.20 16.72
CA CYS A 142 -19.17 42.07 17.75
C CYS A 142 -17.72 41.67 18.09
N TRP A 143 -16.77 42.60 17.90
CA TRP A 143 -15.39 42.38 18.31
C TRP A 143 -15.27 42.42 19.86
N LEU A 144 -14.81 41.30 20.43
CA LEU A 144 -14.68 41.11 21.88
C LEU A 144 -13.20 40.92 22.31
N GLY A 145 -12.26 41.30 21.45
CA GLY A 145 -10.83 41.13 21.72
C GLY A 145 -10.30 39.71 21.53
N ASN A 146 -11.00 38.88 20.75
CA ASN A 146 -10.59 37.50 20.54
C ASN A 146 -10.38 37.23 19.04
N THR A 147 -9.13 36.99 18.64
CA THR A 147 -8.76 36.69 17.24
C THR A 147 -9.37 35.38 16.68
N ASN A 148 -9.74 34.43 17.55
CA ASN A 148 -10.45 33.21 17.15
C ASN A 148 -11.85 33.53 16.57
N LEU A 149 -12.38 34.75 16.78
CA LEU A 149 -13.59 35.19 16.11
C LEU A 149 -13.40 35.31 14.59
N ILE A 150 -12.24 35.79 14.13
CA ILE A 150 -11.93 35.88 12.67
C ILE A 150 -11.89 34.48 12.06
N LEU A 151 -11.22 33.52 12.71
CA LEU A 151 -11.23 32.11 12.28
C LEU A 151 -12.67 31.59 12.19
N SER A 152 -13.50 31.89 13.21
CA SER A 152 -14.90 31.46 13.27
C SER A 152 -15.76 32.07 12.16
N ILE A 153 -15.55 33.34 11.84
CA ILE A 153 -16.22 34.02 10.71
C ILE A 153 -15.88 33.30 9.41
N ILE A 154 -14.60 33.08 9.14
CA ILE A 154 -14.13 32.39 7.94
C ILE A 154 -14.79 31.00 7.86
N LYS A 155 -14.74 30.21 8.94
CA LYS A 155 -15.31 28.85 8.94
C LYS A 155 -16.82 28.84 8.84
N LEU A 156 -17.53 29.82 9.42
CA LEU A 156 -18.98 29.94 9.29
C LEU A 156 -19.41 30.23 7.83
N ILE A 157 -18.70 31.13 7.15
CA ILE A 157 -18.96 31.42 5.74
C ILE A 157 -18.64 30.19 4.86
N GLU A 158 -17.47 29.56 5.08
CA GLU A 158 -17.12 28.31 4.38
C GLU A 158 -18.18 27.22 4.61
N ASP A 159 -18.65 27.04 5.84
CA ASP A 159 -19.67 26.04 6.19
C ASP A 159 -21.00 26.34 5.48
N LYS A 160 -21.42 27.62 5.45
CA LYS A 160 -22.65 28.03 4.74
C LYS A 160 -22.55 27.77 3.24
N MET A 161 -21.41 28.10 2.62
CA MET A 161 -21.19 27.93 1.17
C MET A 161 -21.16 26.46 0.72
N ASN A 162 -20.69 25.58 1.58
CA ASN A 162 -20.49 24.18 1.25
C ASN A 162 -21.58 23.24 1.81
N LEU A 163 -22.50 23.72 2.65
CA LEU A 163 -23.42 22.87 3.42
C LEU A 163 -24.21 21.93 2.53
N GLU A 164 -24.93 22.42 1.56
CA GLU A 164 -25.79 21.65 0.67
C GLU A 164 -25.01 20.64 -0.14
N HIS A 165 -23.93 21.09 -0.78
CA HIS A 165 -23.04 20.23 -1.54
C HIS A 165 -22.42 19.11 -0.68
N ASP A 166 -21.91 19.43 0.51
CA ASP A 166 -21.22 18.45 1.37
C ASP A 166 -22.21 17.46 2.01
N ILE A 167 -23.47 17.87 2.24
CA ILE A 167 -24.53 16.95 2.66
C ILE A 167 -24.88 15.98 1.54
N ASP A 168 -25.10 16.46 0.32
CA ASP A 168 -25.49 15.64 -0.82
C ASP A 168 -24.38 14.66 -1.23
N GLU A 169 -23.11 15.12 -1.21
CA GLU A 169 -21.95 14.31 -1.60
C GLU A 169 -21.62 13.20 -0.57
N ALA A 170 -21.70 13.55 0.73
CA ALA A 170 -21.12 12.70 1.76
C ALA A 170 -22.02 12.43 2.99
N GLY A 171 -23.16 13.08 3.11
CA GLY A 171 -23.98 13.01 4.33
C GLY A 171 -23.35 13.78 5.51
N VAL A 172 -22.59 14.84 5.24
CA VAL A 172 -21.94 15.64 6.29
C VAL A 172 -23.00 16.17 7.27
N GLN A 173 -22.66 16.19 8.55
CA GLN A 173 -23.57 16.61 9.61
C GLN A 173 -23.43 18.08 9.90
N MET A 174 -24.49 18.72 10.43
CA MET A 174 -24.46 20.09 10.90
C MET A 174 -24.91 20.21 12.35
N ILE A 175 -24.41 21.27 13.02
CA ILE A 175 -24.91 21.77 14.30
C ILE A 175 -25.66 23.05 14.03
N LEU A 176 -26.93 23.08 14.39
CA LEU A 176 -27.78 24.24 14.19
C LEU A 176 -27.74 25.13 15.45
N LEU A 177 -27.16 26.32 15.31
CA LEU A 177 -27.16 27.35 16.34
C LEU A 177 -28.25 28.38 16.01
N VAL A 178 -29.20 28.57 16.94
CA VAL A 178 -30.30 29.53 16.78
C VAL A 178 -30.15 30.66 17.77
N GLU A 179 -29.70 31.82 17.30
CA GLU A 179 -29.36 32.96 18.13
C GLU A 179 -29.50 34.27 17.34
N ASP A 180 -30.29 35.25 17.79
CA ASP A 180 -30.47 36.55 17.14
C ASP A 180 -29.56 37.62 17.72
N SER A 181 -29.00 37.41 18.91
CA SER A 181 -28.15 38.40 19.58
C SER A 181 -26.72 38.36 19.07
N ILE A 182 -26.31 39.41 18.35
CA ILE A 182 -24.97 39.60 17.82
C ILE A 182 -23.89 39.37 18.88
N ARG A 183 -24.08 39.85 20.09
CA ARG A 183 -23.13 39.66 21.16
C ARG A 183 -22.97 38.19 21.57
N PHE A 184 -24.07 37.46 21.67
CA PHE A 184 -24.02 36.08 22.16
C PHE A 184 -23.44 35.16 21.12
N TYR A 185 -23.89 35.19 19.81
CA TYR A 185 -23.29 34.33 18.83
C TYR A 185 -21.82 34.68 18.54
N SER A 186 -21.41 35.97 18.62
CA SER A 186 -20.00 36.36 18.54
C SER A 186 -19.14 35.81 19.68
N SER A 187 -19.73 35.53 20.84
CA SER A 187 -19.03 34.93 21.98
C SER A 187 -19.00 33.40 21.95
N ILE A 188 -20.06 32.74 21.43
CA ILE A 188 -20.19 31.30 21.42
C ILE A 188 -19.39 30.67 20.29
N LEU A 189 -19.47 31.25 19.07
CA LEU A 189 -18.86 30.67 17.85
C LEU A 189 -17.36 30.37 17.97
N PRO A 190 -16.50 31.24 18.56
CA PRO A 190 -15.09 30.93 18.73
C PRO A 190 -14.84 29.66 19.56
N ASN A 191 -15.59 29.48 20.64
CA ASN A 191 -15.48 28.30 21.49
C ASN A 191 -16.04 27.03 20.83
N LEU A 192 -17.14 27.19 20.09
CA LEU A 192 -17.78 26.09 19.35
C LEU A 192 -16.87 25.58 18.24
N TYR A 193 -16.31 26.48 17.40
CA TYR A 193 -15.38 26.09 16.35
C TYR A 193 -14.07 25.53 16.89
N SER A 194 -13.48 26.15 17.92
CA SER A 194 -12.27 25.63 18.57
C SER A 194 -12.49 24.19 19.06
N TYR A 195 -13.62 23.91 19.69
CA TYR A 195 -13.95 22.56 20.16
C TYR A 195 -14.15 21.57 19.00
N ILE A 196 -14.98 21.92 18.01
CA ILE A 196 -15.25 21.05 16.85
C ILE A 196 -13.96 20.75 16.09
N LEU A 197 -13.13 21.76 15.82
CA LEU A 197 -11.89 21.58 15.07
C LEU A 197 -10.88 20.71 15.82
N THR A 198 -10.70 20.95 17.12
CA THR A 198 -9.82 20.14 17.99
C THR A 198 -10.28 18.68 18.06
N GLN A 199 -11.59 18.45 18.24
CA GLN A 199 -12.12 17.08 18.27
C GLN A 199 -12.01 16.39 16.90
N SER A 200 -12.32 17.11 15.82
CA SER A 200 -12.18 16.57 14.46
C SER A 200 -10.73 16.25 14.12
N GLN A 201 -9.77 17.05 14.56
CA GLN A 201 -8.34 16.76 14.43
C GLN A 201 -7.97 15.50 15.23
N SER A 202 -8.44 15.36 16.45
CA SER A 202 -8.25 14.14 17.25
C SER A 202 -8.79 12.91 16.53
N PHE A 203 -10.00 12.99 15.96
CA PHE A 203 -10.58 11.89 15.17
C PHE A 203 -9.81 11.66 13.85
N ALA A 204 -9.28 12.71 13.23
CA ALA A 204 -8.46 12.59 12.04
C ALA A 204 -7.13 11.86 12.30
N THR A 205 -6.61 11.89 13.54
CA THR A 205 -5.44 11.09 13.93
C THR A 205 -5.69 9.58 13.78
N GLU A 206 -6.97 9.15 13.73
CA GLU A 206 -7.36 7.77 13.44
C GLU A 206 -7.23 7.40 11.95
N ALA A 207 -6.93 8.32 11.06
CA ALA A 207 -6.72 8.04 9.65
C ALA A 207 -5.41 7.27 9.41
N LEU A 208 -5.32 6.59 8.28
CA LEU A 208 -4.23 5.67 7.96
C LEU A 208 -2.90 6.39 7.72
N ASN A 209 -2.95 7.63 7.21
CA ASN A 209 -1.79 8.48 6.99
C ASN A 209 -2.17 9.97 7.07
N SER A 210 -1.18 10.87 7.00
CA SER A 210 -1.38 12.33 7.10
C SER A 210 -2.28 12.89 5.99
N HIS A 211 -2.24 12.34 4.79
CA HIS A 211 -3.08 12.80 3.69
C HIS A 211 -4.56 12.48 3.94
N THR A 212 -4.87 11.24 4.33
CA THR A 212 -6.24 10.85 4.67
C THR A 212 -6.75 11.55 5.93
N ALA A 213 -5.87 11.85 6.90
CA ALA A 213 -6.21 12.68 8.06
C ALA A 213 -6.68 14.08 7.62
N THR A 214 -5.92 14.74 6.75
CA THR A 214 -6.29 16.06 6.21
C THR A 214 -7.61 16.03 5.45
N LEU A 215 -7.86 14.99 4.65
CA LEU A 215 -9.12 14.84 3.92
C LEU A 215 -10.30 14.62 4.89
N ARG A 216 -10.12 13.84 5.95
CA ARG A 216 -11.16 13.57 6.96
C ARG A 216 -11.61 14.85 7.68
N MET A 217 -10.71 15.82 7.88
CA MET A 217 -11.05 17.14 8.44
C MET A 217 -12.09 17.90 7.61
N ARG A 218 -12.22 17.64 6.31
CA ARG A 218 -13.25 18.26 5.46
C ARG A 218 -14.65 17.74 5.78
N GLY A 219 -14.78 16.52 6.27
CA GLY A 219 -16.03 15.89 6.69
C GLY A 219 -16.46 16.24 8.11
N ARG A 220 -15.81 17.20 8.77
CA ARG A 220 -16.21 17.67 10.11
C ARG A 220 -17.65 18.20 10.10
N PRO A 221 -18.37 18.12 11.23
CA PRO A 221 -19.66 18.77 11.36
C PRO A 221 -19.57 20.26 11.05
N LYS A 222 -20.53 20.77 10.25
CA LYS A 222 -20.67 22.18 9.89
C LYS A 222 -21.43 22.92 10.98
N VAL A 223 -21.17 24.21 11.15
CA VAL A 223 -21.97 25.06 12.02
C VAL A 223 -22.87 25.94 11.16
N VAL A 224 -24.14 25.98 11.46
CA VAL A 224 -25.13 26.83 10.79
C VAL A 224 -25.76 27.75 11.80
N LEU A 225 -25.71 29.04 11.55
CA LEU A 225 -26.31 30.07 12.36
C LEU A 225 -27.65 30.50 11.76
N ALA A 226 -28.76 30.25 12.47
CA ALA A 226 -30.09 30.78 12.17
C ALA A 226 -30.45 31.90 13.16
N ARG A 227 -31.07 32.96 12.66
CA ARG A 227 -31.42 34.14 13.48
C ARG A 227 -32.92 34.26 13.74
N THR A 228 -33.72 33.42 13.05
CA THR A 228 -35.17 33.42 13.18
C THR A 228 -35.72 32.00 13.28
N TYR A 229 -36.96 31.89 13.72
CA TYR A 229 -37.69 30.62 13.78
C TYR A 229 -37.79 29.96 12.40
N GLU A 230 -38.10 30.79 11.38
CA GLU A 230 -38.32 30.35 10.00
C GLU A 230 -37.02 29.82 9.38
N GLU A 231 -35.89 30.51 9.58
CA GLU A 231 -34.59 30.03 9.13
C GLU A 231 -34.22 28.67 9.75
N ALA A 232 -34.42 28.54 11.07
CA ALA A 232 -34.15 27.26 11.76
C ALA A 232 -35.05 26.12 11.28
N MET A 233 -36.33 26.43 11.03
CA MET A 233 -37.28 25.46 10.48
C MET A 233 -36.96 25.06 9.04
N ASP A 234 -36.47 25.98 8.21
CA ASP A 234 -36.03 25.69 6.84
C ASP A 234 -34.90 24.67 6.83
N TYR A 235 -33.84 24.87 7.62
CA TYR A 235 -32.74 23.91 7.74
C TYR A 235 -33.23 22.56 8.26
N PHE A 236 -34.12 22.53 9.24
CA PHE A 236 -34.66 21.29 9.78
C PHE A 236 -35.49 20.51 8.75
N VAL A 237 -36.27 21.19 7.94
CA VAL A 237 -37.11 20.55 6.90
C VAL A 237 -36.27 20.06 5.73
N ARG A 238 -35.26 20.84 5.33
CA ARG A 238 -34.39 20.47 4.20
C ARG A 238 -33.43 19.32 4.54
N PHE A 239 -32.91 19.28 5.76
CA PHE A 239 -31.86 18.34 6.15
C PHE A 239 -32.16 17.61 7.48
N PRO A 240 -33.33 16.93 7.62
CA PRO A 240 -33.77 16.36 8.89
C PRO A 240 -32.82 15.27 9.43
N GLU A 241 -32.13 14.53 8.55
CA GLU A 241 -31.24 13.42 8.89
C GLU A 241 -29.79 13.88 9.14
N ASN A 242 -29.46 15.14 8.83
CA ASN A 242 -28.09 15.64 8.87
C ASN A 242 -27.86 16.63 10.01
N ILE A 243 -28.76 16.75 10.97
CA ILE A 243 -28.60 17.57 12.17
C ILE A 243 -28.02 16.71 13.31
N LEU A 244 -26.80 17.02 13.72
CA LEU A 244 -26.12 16.35 14.84
C LEU A 244 -26.66 16.81 16.19
N GLY A 245 -27.06 18.07 16.29
CA GLY A 245 -27.69 18.67 17.46
C GLY A 245 -28.09 20.11 17.23
N VAL A 246 -28.93 20.63 18.11
CA VAL A 246 -29.45 22.00 18.06
C VAL A 246 -29.11 22.73 19.36
N ILE A 247 -28.59 23.94 19.22
CA ILE A 247 -28.32 24.88 20.31
C ILE A 247 -29.20 26.09 20.06
N SER A 248 -30.16 26.39 20.90
CA SER A 248 -31.13 27.46 20.69
C SER A 248 -31.28 28.39 21.86
N ASP A 249 -31.23 29.71 21.59
CA ASP A 249 -31.75 30.69 22.52
C ASP A 249 -33.23 30.48 22.80
N CYS A 250 -33.74 31.02 23.88
CA CYS A 250 -35.16 30.97 24.22
C CYS A 250 -35.96 32.06 23.46
N ARG A 251 -35.33 33.23 23.18
CA ARG A 251 -36.01 34.43 22.75
C ARG A 251 -35.43 34.99 21.43
N PHE A 252 -36.12 34.79 20.35
CA PHE A 252 -35.72 35.31 19.03
C PHE A 252 -36.96 35.57 18.13
N PRO A 253 -36.84 36.21 16.94
CA PRO A 253 -37.94 36.50 16.03
C PRO A 253 -38.68 35.25 15.51
N LYS A 254 -40.02 35.35 15.58
CA LYS A 254 -40.96 34.40 14.95
C LYS A 254 -42.06 35.19 14.25
N GLY A 255 -42.28 34.99 12.96
CA GLY A 255 -43.19 35.80 12.17
C GLY A 255 -42.81 37.29 12.12
N GLY A 256 -41.51 37.60 12.16
CA GLY A 256 -40.99 38.97 12.18
C GLY A 256 -41.09 39.68 13.55
N VAL A 257 -41.63 39.06 14.59
CA VAL A 257 -41.79 39.66 15.91
C VAL A 257 -41.00 38.82 16.96
N LYS A 258 -40.29 39.51 17.88
CA LYS A 258 -39.53 38.85 18.93
C LYS A 258 -40.44 38.15 19.91
N ASP A 259 -40.38 36.78 19.96
CA ASP A 259 -41.20 35.92 20.80
C ASP A 259 -40.32 35.35 21.95
N SER A 260 -40.75 35.55 23.19
CA SER A 260 -40.04 35.13 24.43
C SER A 260 -40.00 33.59 24.60
N GLU A 261 -40.85 32.86 23.88
CA GLU A 261 -40.93 31.39 23.92
C GLU A 261 -40.62 30.73 22.56
N ALA A 262 -40.04 31.48 21.62
CA ALA A 262 -39.71 30.98 20.28
C ALA A 262 -38.86 29.72 20.36
N GLY A 263 -37.80 29.68 21.17
CA GLY A 263 -36.94 28.53 21.39
C GLY A 263 -37.64 27.31 21.95
N LEU A 264 -38.51 27.50 22.99
CA LEU A 264 -39.30 26.40 23.51
C LEU A 264 -40.22 25.80 22.47
N LYS A 265 -40.89 26.63 21.66
CA LYS A 265 -41.77 26.17 20.58
C LYS A 265 -41.01 25.47 19.48
N LEU A 266 -39.82 25.98 19.10
CA LEU A 266 -38.94 25.39 18.10
C LEU A 266 -38.45 24.01 18.55
N LEU A 267 -37.82 23.95 19.72
CA LEU A 267 -37.27 22.70 20.26
C LEU A 267 -38.34 21.65 20.50
N SER A 268 -39.56 22.08 20.94
CA SER A 268 -40.69 21.14 21.09
C SER A 268 -41.16 20.55 19.75
N GLU A 269 -41.17 21.35 18.68
CA GLU A 269 -41.51 20.87 17.33
C GLU A 269 -40.40 19.93 16.80
N PHE A 270 -39.11 20.23 17.04
CA PHE A 270 -38.03 19.33 16.69
C PHE A 270 -38.07 18.03 17.47
N HIS A 271 -38.33 18.07 18.77
CA HIS A 271 -38.49 16.89 19.61
C HIS A 271 -39.65 15.99 19.14
N ARG A 272 -40.78 16.60 18.77
CA ARG A 272 -41.93 15.86 18.25
C ARG A 272 -41.61 15.11 16.96
N ARG A 273 -40.81 15.70 16.06
CA ARG A 273 -40.44 15.10 14.76
C ARG A 273 -39.21 14.19 14.85
N ALA A 274 -38.28 14.51 15.73
CA ALA A 274 -37.02 13.78 15.93
C ALA A 274 -36.75 13.59 17.45
N PRO A 275 -37.40 12.62 18.12
CA PRO A 275 -37.37 12.48 19.58
C PRO A 275 -35.97 12.25 20.20
N PHE A 276 -35.02 11.78 19.40
CA PHE A 276 -33.67 11.45 19.88
C PHE A 276 -32.62 12.48 19.46
N LEU A 277 -33.02 13.58 18.78
CA LEU A 277 -32.13 14.68 18.43
C LEU A 277 -31.69 15.40 19.71
N PRO A 278 -30.38 15.62 19.92
CA PRO A 278 -29.88 16.43 21.04
C PRO A 278 -30.34 17.88 20.92
N LEU A 279 -31.10 18.32 21.89
CA LEU A 279 -31.65 19.68 21.95
C LEU A 279 -31.14 20.37 23.21
N ILE A 280 -30.47 21.51 22.97
CA ILE A 280 -29.87 22.36 24.03
C ILE A 280 -30.60 23.69 23.99
N MET A 281 -31.12 24.11 25.14
CA MET A 281 -31.66 25.44 25.32
C MET A 281 -30.65 26.33 26.07
N GLU A 282 -30.38 27.47 25.53
CA GLU A 282 -29.59 28.52 26.19
C GLU A 282 -30.50 29.67 26.61
N SER A 283 -30.34 30.15 27.84
CA SER A 283 -31.08 31.32 28.29
C SER A 283 -30.33 32.07 29.39
N SER A 284 -30.50 33.40 29.45
CA SER A 284 -30.08 34.22 30.60
C SER A 284 -31.09 34.19 31.75
N GLU A 285 -32.27 33.64 31.53
CA GLU A 285 -33.34 33.53 32.52
C GLU A 285 -33.37 32.10 33.10
N THR A 286 -33.02 31.97 34.38
CA THR A 286 -32.91 30.69 35.10
C THR A 286 -34.25 29.95 35.20
N GLU A 287 -35.38 30.64 35.14
CA GLU A 287 -36.73 30.04 35.12
C GLU A 287 -36.98 29.12 33.91
N ASN A 288 -36.28 29.36 32.83
CA ASN A 288 -36.36 28.53 31.62
C ASN A 288 -35.69 27.16 31.83
N ALA A 289 -34.81 26.99 32.84
CA ALA A 289 -34.22 25.71 33.17
C ALA A 289 -35.27 24.63 33.53
N GLU A 290 -36.24 25.00 34.42
CA GLU A 290 -37.31 24.06 34.79
C GLU A 290 -38.22 23.69 33.60
N LYS A 291 -38.48 24.65 32.69
CA LYS A 291 -39.27 24.40 31.49
C LYS A 291 -38.52 23.45 30.50
N ALA A 292 -37.22 23.67 30.31
CA ALA A 292 -36.38 22.84 29.47
C ALA A 292 -36.30 21.40 30.03
N GLU A 293 -36.05 21.26 31.32
CA GLU A 293 -35.97 19.94 31.97
C GLU A 293 -37.28 19.13 31.91
N LYS A 294 -38.42 19.78 32.11
CA LYS A 294 -39.75 19.15 31.99
C LYS A 294 -40.02 18.64 30.57
N LEU A 295 -39.43 19.25 29.54
CA LEU A 295 -39.54 18.87 28.13
C LEU A 295 -38.40 17.92 27.67
N GLY A 296 -37.47 17.60 28.57
CA GLY A 296 -36.34 16.71 28.27
C GLY A 296 -35.19 17.37 27.53
N PHE A 297 -35.13 18.71 27.51
CA PHE A 297 -34.04 19.45 26.88
C PHE A 297 -32.89 19.68 27.86
N ARG A 298 -31.66 19.78 27.36
CA ARG A 298 -30.50 20.25 28.13
C ARG A 298 -30.54 21.76 28.24
N PHE A 299 -30.15 22.31 29.41
CA PHE A 299 -30.17 23.73 29.65
C PHE A 299 -28.76 24.27 29.93
N ILE A 300 -28.45 25.43 29.33
CA ILE A 300 -27.20 26.18 29.56
C ILE A 300 -27.57 27.60 30.03
N ASP A 301 -27.07 28.01 31.16
CA ASP A 301 -27.17 29.42 31.63
C ASP A 301 -26.12 30.30 30.93
N LYS A 302 -26.58 31.24 30.11
CA LYS A 302 -25.72 32.20 29.38
C LYS A 302 -24.90 33.11 30.29
N ASN A 303 -25.31 33.30 31.54
CA ASN A 303 -24.60 34.10 32.54
C ASN A 303 -23.59 33.29 33.37
N SER A 304 -23.55 31.97 33.19
CA SER A 304 -22.64 31.11 33.90
C SER A 304 -21.19 31.32 33.49
N LYS A 305 -20.26 31.43 34.42
CA LYS A 305 -18.82 31.43 34.14
C LYS A 305 -18.32 30.09 33.55
N LYS A 306 -19.13 29.02 33.70
CA LYS A 306 -18.84 27.69 33.22
C LYS A 306 -19.55 27.36 31.90
N MET A 307 -20.27 28.30 31.28
CA MET A 307 -21.07 28.10 30.10
C MET A 307 -20.33 27.29 28.99
N ASN A 308 -19.09 27.67 28.67
CA ASN A 308 -18.28 27.00 27.67
C ASN A 308 -17.88 25.57 28.07
N ILE A 309 -17.68 25.31 29.35
CA ILE A 309 -17.35 23.96 29.87
C ILE A 309 -18.61 23.10 29.80
N ASP A 310 -19.76 23.63 30.19
CA ASP A 310 -21.05 22.91 30.17
C ASP A 310 -21.44 22.58 28.72
N LEU A 311 -21.25 23.53 27.79
CA LEU A 311 -21.46 23.30 26.36
C LEU A 311 -20.59 22.17 25.83
N ARG A 312 -19.29 22.19 26.12
CA ARG A 312 -18.34 21.11 25.68
C ARG A 312 -18.75 19.75 26.26
N ASN A 313 -19.12 19.69 27.54
CA ASN A 313 -19.56 18.46 28.19
C ASN A 313 -20.83 17.89 27.55
N ILE A 314 -21.82 18.74 27.27
CA ILE A 314 -23.05 18.32 26.59
C ILE A 314 -22.78 17.86 25.16
N MET A 315 -21.95 18.57 24.42
CA MET A 315 -21.56 18.15 23.08
C MET A 315 -20.81 16.81 23.08
N ALA A 316 -19.90 16.62 24.05
CA ALA A 316 -19.18 15.36 24.21
C ALA A 316 -20.14 14.19 24.50
N GLU A 317 -21.05 14.38 25.46
CA GLU A 317 -21.93 13.32 25.94
C GLU A 317 -23.12 13.02 25.00
N HIS A 318 -23.70 14.05 24.37
CA HIS A 318 -24.97 13.90 23.63
C HIS A 318 -24.85 14.05 22.12
N MET A 319 -23.86 14.80 21.59
CA MET A 319 -23.65 14.98 20.15
C MET A 319 -22.61 14.01 19.55
N GLY A 320 -22.04 13.11 20.36
CA GLY A 320 -21.12 12.08 19.90
C GLY A 320 -19.66 12.50 19.74
N PHE A 321 -19.26 13.69 20.23
CA PHE A 321 -17.86 14.13 20.20
C PHE A 321 -16.97 13.46 21.24
N GLY A 322 -17.54 12.95 22.35
CA GLY A 322 -16.83 12.19 23.36
C GLY A 322 -16.74 10.69 23.07
N ASP A 323 -16.34 9.92 24.08
CA ASP A 323 -16.35 8.46 24.04
C ASP A 323 -17.80 7.93 23.94
N LEU A 324 -17.98 6.81 23.24
CA LEU A 324 -19.25 6.08 23.25
C LEU A 324 -19.31 5.24 24.53
N ILE A 325 -20.15 5.67 25.49
CA ILE A 325 -20.30 5.01 26.77
C ILE A 325 -21.56 4.15 26.77
N PHE A 326 -21.39 2.84 26.78
CA PHE A 326 -22.48 1.90 27.00
C PHE A 326 -22.82 1.85 28.49
N ARG A 327 -24.09 2.10 28.81
CA ARG A 327 -24.61 2.19 30.18
C ARG A 327 -25.70 1.15 30.44
N ASP A 328 -25.86 0.77 31.67
CA ASP A 328 -27.04 0.01 32.09
C ASP A 328 -28.31 0.88 31.94
N PRO A 329 -29.36 0.44 31.25
CA PRO A 329 -30.55 1.27 31.02
C PRO A 329 -31.37 1.59 32.30
N LYS A 330 -31.15 0.82 33.41
CA LYS A 330 -31.88 1.01 34.65
C LYS A 330 -31.09 1.80 35.71
N THR A 331 -29.79 1.47 35.86
CA THR A 331 -28.93 2.12 36.88
C THR A 331 -28.14 3.30 36.30
N HIS A 332 -28.05 3.42 34.96
CA HIS A 332 -27.22 4.39 34.25
C HIS A 332 -25.70 4.27 34.53
N GLU A 333 -25.28 3.19 35.19
CA GLU A 333 -23.86 2.93 35.42
C GLU A 333 -23.12 2.61 34.12
N GLU A 334 -21.85 3.01 34.07
CA GLU A 334 -20.99 2.73 32.92
C GLU A 334 -20.63 1.24 32.86
N ILE A 335 -20.95 0.57 31.74
CA ILE A 335 -20.59 -0.82 31.47
C ILE A 335 -19.32 -0.88 30.66
N ARG A 336 -19.24 -0.10 29.60
CA ARG A 336 -18.11 -0.09 28.67
C ARG A 336 -17.95 1.29 28.03
N ARG A 337 -16.69 1.71 27.94
CA ARG A 337 -16.28 2.96 27.27
C ARG A 337 -15.52 2.61 26.01
N ILE A 338 -15.89 3.22 24.88
CA ILE A 338 -15.34 3.00 23.54
C ILE A 338 -14.81 4.35 23.02
N ARG A 339 -13.53 4.41 22.68
CA ARG A 339 -12.85 5.63 22.25
C ARG A 339 -12.71 5.72 20.73
N ASN A 340 -12.53 4.58 20.07
CA ASN A 340 -12.26 4.51 18.62
C ASN A 340 -12.98 3.32 17.96
N LEU A 341 -12.93 3.27 16.63
CA LEU A 341 -13.64 2.26 15.86
C LEU A 341 -13.15 0.83 16.11
N LYS A 342 -11.86 0.66 16.39
CA LYS A 342 -11.29 -0.65 16.72
C LYS A 342 -11.80 -1.15 18.07
N GLU A 343 -11.82 -0.29 19.08
CA GLU A 343 -12.38 -0.67 20.38
C GLU A 343 -13.87 -1.06 20.28
N LEU A 344 -14.65 -0.40 19.40
CA LEU A 344 -16.04 -0.81 19.13
C LEU A 344 -16.08 -2.21 18.53
N GLN A 345 -15.27 -2.47 17.52
CA GLN A 345 -15.16 -3.79 16.87
C GLN A 345 -14.78 -4.89 17.86
N ASP A 346 -13.77 -4.65 18.71
CA ASP A 346 -13.24 -5.65 19.64
C ASP A 346 -14.21 -5.96 20.82
N ASN A 347 -15.04 -4.99 21.22
CA ASN A 347 -15.89 -5.11 22.39
C ASN A 347 -17.38 -5.35 22.09
N ILE A 348 -17.82 -5.23 20.84
CA ILE A 348 -19.25 -5.23 20.51
C ILE A 348 -19.99 -6.47 20.97
N PHE A 349 -19.35 -7.64 20.96
CA PHE A 349 -19.94 -8.90 21.43
C PHE A 349 -19.93 -9.07 22.94
N SER A 350 -19.19 -8.25 23.69
CA SER A 350 -19.13 -8.27 25.15
C SER A 350 -20.14 -7.34 25.83
N ILE A 351 -20.82 -6.47 25.08
CA ILE A 351 -21.82 -5.53 25.61
C ILE A 351 -23.12 -6.26 25.90
N PRO A 352 -23.74 -6.10 27.08
CA PRO A 352 -25.02 -6.73 27.40
C PRO A 352 -26.18 -6.33 26.46
N ASN A 353 -27.12 -7.23 26.22
CA ASN A 353 -28.22 -7.05 25.26
C ASN A 353 -29.07 -5.81 25.58
N ASP A 354 -29.43 -5.62 26.84
CA ASP A 354 -30.28 -4.49 27.26
C ASP A 354 -29.59 -3.14 27.01
N SER A 355 -28.29 -3.06 27.28
CA SER A 355 -27.47 -1.88 26.98
C SER A 355 -27.33 -1.63 25.47
N MET A 356 -27.09 -2.69 24.69
CA MET A 356 -26.98 -2.57 23.22
C MET A 356 -28.29 -2.03 22.63
N LEU A 357 -29.42 -2.61 22.98
CA LEU A 357 -30.77 -2.17 22.53
C LEU A 357 -31.06 -0.73 22.93
N TYR A 358 -30.71 -0.35 24.18
CA TYR A 358 -30.90 1.01 24.68
C TYR A 358 -30.15 2.04 23.83
N HIS A 359 -28.87 1.75 23.48
CA HIS A 359 -28.06 2.69 22.71
C HIS A 359 -28.40 2.70 21.22
N LEU A 360 -28.76 1.54 20.64
CA LEU A 360 -29.18 1.46 19.24
C LEU A 360 -30.52 2.17 19.00
N SER A 361 -31.53 1.95 19.87
CA SER A 361 -32.84 2.58 19.73
C SER A 361 -32.83 4.11 19.84
N ARG A 362 -31.77 4.69 20.41
CA ARG A 362 -31.57 6.13 20.57
C ARG A 362 -30.54 6.73 19.59
N ASN A 363 -30.11 5.96 18.60
CA ASN A 363 -29.13 6.36 17.57
C ASN A 363 -27.79 6.85 18.16
N HIS A 364 -27.40 6.40 19.38
CA HIS A 364 -26.14 6.83 19.99
C HIS A 364 -24.94 6.38 19.19
N VAL A 365 -24.95 5.13 18.68
CA VAL A 365 -23.89 4.57 17.86
C VAL A 365 -23.76 5.32 16.52
N SER A 366 -24.87 5.52 15.80
CA SER A 366 -24.87 6.23 14.51
C SER A 366 -24.39 7.67 14.67
N ARG A 367 -24.85 8.37 15.73
CA ARG A 367 -24.44 9.75 16.00
C ARG A 367 -22.94 9.85 16.33
N TRP A 368 -22.42 8.92 17.12
CA TRP A 368 -20.99 8.84 17.45
C TRP A 368 -20.13 8.61 16.18
N LEU A 369 -20.59 7.77 15.26
CA LEU A 369 -19.95 7.56 13.95
C LEU A 369 -20.03 8.82 13.07
N CYS A 370 -21.18 9.50 13.04
CA CYS A 370 -21.38 10.74 12.28
C CYS A 370 -20.44 11.86 12.74
N ALA A 371 -20.29 12.06 14.07
CA ALA A 371 -19.38 13.06 14.63
C ALA A 371 -17.92 12.82 14.23
N ARG A 372 -17.55 11.57 13.94
CA ARG A 372 -16.23 11.11 13.49
C ARG A 372 -16.06 11.03 11.97
N ALA A 373 -17.05 11.53 11.22
CA ALA A 373 -17.06 11.44 9.74
C ALA A 373 -16.94 10.00 9.21
N ILE A 374 -17.56 9.02 9.90
CA ILE A 374 -17.68 7.62 9.48
C ILE A 374 -19.07 7.41 8.85
N PHE A 375 -19.38 8.22 7.84
CA PHE A 375 -20.70 8.30 7.22
C PHE A 375 -21.16 6.98 6.59
N PRO A 376 -20.33 6.21 5.83
CA PRO A 376 -20.80 4.98 5.21
C PRO A 376 -21.41 3.97 6.20
N VAL A 377 -20.78 3.80 7.35
CA VAL A 377 -21.27 2.89 8.40
C VAL A 377 -22.51 3.48 9.08
N SER A 378 -22.51 4.78 9.38
CA SER A 378 -23.63 5.45 10.04
C SER A 378 -24.89 5.41 9.17
N GLU A 379 -24.80 5.74 7.88
CA GLU A 379 -25.92 5.69 6.94
C GLU A 379 -26.46 4.27 6.78
N PHE A 380 -25.56 3.30 6.67
CA PHE A 380 -25.97 1.89 6.62
C PHE A 380 -26.74 1.48 7.89
N LEU A 381 -26.27 1.85 9.08
CA LEU A 381 -26.94 1.51 10.33
C LEU A 381 -28.33 2.17 10.48
N LYS A 382 -28.55 3.35 9.89
CA LYS A 382 -29.87 3.98 9.85
C LYS A 382 -30.88 3.16 9.02
N THR A 383 -30.42 2.43 7.98
CA THR A 383 -31.28 1.57 7.15
C THR A 383 -31.67 0.25 7.83
N VAL A 384 -30.88 -0.16 8.83
CA VAL A 384 -31.09 -1.39 9.61
C VAL A 384 -31.96 -1.08 10.81
N THR A 385 -33.28 -1.13 10.65
CA THR A 385 -34.21 -0.85 11.74
C THR A 385 -34.35 -2.05 12.69
N LEU A 386 -34.45 -1.77 14.00
CA LEU A 386 -34.68 -2.79 15.05
C LEU A 386 -35.91 -3.67 14.83
N GLU A 387 -36.91 -3.16 14.07
CA GLU A 387 -38.10 -3.91 13.74
C GLU A 387 -37.89 -5.03 12.70
N LYS A 388 -36.87 -4.91 11.87
CA LYS A 388 -36.52 -5.89 10.83
C LYS A 388 -35.68 -7.05 11.32
N LEU A 389 -35.01 -6.92 12.46
CA LEU A 389 -34.12 -7.93 13.03
C LEU A 389 -34.63 -8.39 14.38
N ARG A 390 -34.94 -9.68 14.47
CA ARG A 390 -35.53 -10.31 15.68
C ARG A 390 -34.48 -10.59 16.78
N ASP A 391 -33.18 -10.46 16.49
CA ASP A 391 -32.10 -10.85 17.39
C ASP A 391 -31.03 -9.77 17.51
N VAL A 392 -30.63 -9.46 18.75
CA VAL A 392 -29.56 -8.48 19.08
C VAL A 392 -28.22 -8.95 18.56
N ASP A 393 -27.95 -10.25 18.55
CA ASP A 393 -26.70 -10.81 18.08
C ASP A 393 -26.53 -10.64 16.57
N GLN A 394 -27.63 -10.67 15.81
CA GLN A 394 -27.59 -10.30 14.39
C GLN A 394 -27.21 -8.83 14.19
N HIS A 395 -27.71 -7.92 15.05
CA HIS A 395 -27.33 -6.51 14.98
C HIS A 395 -25.83 -6.31 15.29
N ARG A 396 -25.30 -7.02 16.31
CA ARG A 396 -23.86 -6.99 16.60
C ARG A 396 -23.04 -7.44 15.43
N GLN A 397 -23.42 -8.56 14.81
CA GLN A 397 -22.71 -9.09 13.66
C GLN A 397 -22.74 -8.10 12.48
N ILE A 398 -23.91 -7.50 12.20
CA ILE A 398 -24.05 -6.51 11.13
C ILE A 398 -23.17 -5.27 11.38
N ILE A 399 -23.13 -4.76 12.62
CA ILE A 399 -22.30 -3.62 12.98
C ILE A 399 -20.81 -4.00 12.84
N PHE A 400 -20.44 -5.18 13.34
CA PHE A 400 -19.09 -5.70 13.23
C PHE A 400 -18.66 -5.81 11.75
N ASP A 401 -19.46 -6.46 10.92
CA ASP A 401 -19.18 -6.65 9.49
C ASP A 401 -19.10 -5.31 8.75
N ALA A 402 -20.00 -4.36 9.06
CA ALA A 402 -19.96 -3.01 8.47
C ALA A 402 -18.67 -2.25 8.86
N ILE A 403 -18.22 -2.37 10.12
CA ILE A 403 -16.96 -1.76 10.57
C ILE A 403 -15.76 -2.38 9.85
N VAL A 404 -15.71 -3.70 9.76
CA VAL A 404 -14.63 -4.41 9.08
C VAL A 404 -14.59 -4.05 7.60
N GLN A 405 -15.75 -4.06 6.93
CA GLN A 405 -15.85 -3.65 5.52
C GLN A 405 -15.41 -2.19 5.30
N TYR A 406 -15.82 -1.27 6.18
CA TYR A 406 -15.38 0.13 6.13
C TYR A 406 -13.86 0.26 6.27
N ARG A 407 -13.26 -0.45 7.22
CA ARG A 407 -11.80 -0.46 7.40
C ARG A 407 -11.08 -1.00 6.18
N HIS A 408 -11.58 -2.08 5.56
CA HIS A 408 -11.04 -2.58 4.29
C HIS A 408 -11.17 -1.56 3.16
N MET A 409 -12.36 -0.97 2.99
CA MET A 409 -12.61 0.03 1.96
C MET A 409 -11.68 1.25 2.08
N LYS A 410 -11.42 1.73 3.30
CA LYS A 410 -10.52 2.87 3.54
C LYS A 410 -9.04 2.51 3.37
N ASN A 411 -8.68 1.23 3.41
CA ASN A 411 -7.32 0.75 3.14
C ASN A 411 -7.02 0.66 1.62
N VAL A 412 -7.99 0.84 0.74
CA VAL A 412 -7.78 0.82 -0.72
C VAL A 412 -6.91 2.01 -1.14
N GLY A 413 -5.84 1.73 -1.89
CA GLY A 413 -4.94 2.76 -2.42
C GLY A 413 -4.14 3.55 -1.38
N THR A 414 -4.13 3.10 -0.12
CA THR A 414 -3.51 3.84 0.98
C THR A 414 -2.49 2.98 1.71
N VAL A 415 -1.24 3.44 1.78
CA VAL A 415 -0.21 2.83 2.64
C VAL A 415 -0.43 3.34 4.08
N ALA A 416 -0.84 2.45 4.96
CA ALA A 416 -1.08 2.78 6.37
C ALA A 416 0.24 2.99 7.11
N VAL A 417 0.30 4.02 7.98
CA VAL A 417 1.37 4.14 8.99
C VAL A 417 1.07 3.17 10.12
N PHE A 418 2.07 2.39 10.51
CA PHE A 418 1.95 1.45 11.62
C PHE A 418 1.62 2.20 12.93
N LYS A 419 0.55 1.77 13.58
CA LYS A 419 0.16 2.28 14.89
C LYS A 419 -0.27 1.12 15.77
N ARG A 420 0.31 1.03 16.97
CA ARG A 420 0.12 -0.08 17.91
C ARG A 420 -1.34 -0.34 18.26
N ASP A 421 -2.11 0.73 18.44
CA ASP A 421 -3.53 0.68 18.79
C ASP A 421 -4.45 0.26 17.64
N ARG A 422 -3.93 0.09 16.42
CA ARG A 422 -4.74 -0.15 15.19
C ARG A 422 -4.30 -1.32 14.35
N PHE A 423 -3.03 -1.75 14.49
CA PHE A 423 -2.54 -2.91 13.78
C PHE A 423 -3.11 -4.19 14.42
N ASP A 424 -3.84 -4.98 13.65
CA ASP A 424 -4.56 -6.17 14.11
C ASP A 424 -4.67 -7.24 13.00
N ALA A 425 -5.51 -8.25 13.26
CA ALA A 425 -5.76 -9.34 12.31
C ALA A 425 -6.26 -8.87 10.93
N TYR A 426 -6.89 -7.71 10.85
CA TYR A 426 -7.49 -7.15 9.62
C TYR A 426 -6.57 -6.16 8.90
N SER A 427 -5.40 -5.86 9.44
CA SER A 427 -4.39 -5.00 8.83
C SER A 427 -3.41 -5.85 8.00
N HIS A 428 -3.41 -5.71 6.67
CA HIS A 428 -2.56 -6.52 5.80
C HIS A 428 -1.25 -5.82 5.45
N PHE A 429 -1.22 -4.48 5.35
CA PHE A 429 -0.02 -3.74 4.98
C PHE A 429 0.13 -2.46 5.81
N ALA A 430 1.31 -2.25 6.38
CA ALA A 430 1.65 -1.02 7.10
C ALA A 430 3.14 -0.67 6.92
N ARG A 431 3.50 0.62 7.16
CA ARG A 431 4.89 1.09 7.17
C ARG A 431 5.29 1.66 8.52
N ILE A 432 6.55 1.46 8.88
CA ILE A 432 7.23 2.10 10.01
C ILE A 432 8.29 3.04 9.43
N GLY A 433 8.25 4.31 9.82
CA GLY A 433 9.08 5.39 9.27
C GLY A 433 8.39 6.16 8.16
N ASP A 434 9.04 7.25 7.72
CA ASP A 434 8.54 8.20 6.71
C ASP A 434 9.31 8.16 5.38
N GLY A 435 10.37 7.36 5.31
CA GLY A 435 11.19 7.15 4.12
C GLY A 435 10.51 6.32 3.03
N SER A 436 11.30 5.85 2.07
CA SER A 436 10.84 4.99 0.98
C SER A 436 10.57 3.56 1.46
N LEU A 437 9.58 2.92 0.85
CA LEU A 437 9.30 1.49 1.03
C LEU A 437 10.29 0.57 0.26
N GLY A 438 11.13 1.14 -0.60
CA GLY A 438 11.92 0.38 -1.56
C GLY A 438 11.09 -0.21 -2.70
N GLY A 439 11.73 -0.94 -3.61
CA GLY A 439 11.07 -1.49 -4.79
C GLY A 439 10.05 -2.58 -4.48
N LYS A 440 10.48 -3.64 -3.77
CA LYS A 440 9.59 -4.74 -3.40
C LYS A 440 8.43 -4.30 -2.50
N GLY A 441 8.70 -3.38 -1.53
CA GLY A 441 7.67 -2.83 -0.65
C GLY A 441 6.59 -2.06 -1.43
N ARG A 442 6.99 -1.27 -2.44
CA ARG A 442 6.07 -0.60 -3.35
C ARG A 442 5.25 -1.58 -4.17
N GLY A 443 5.89 -2.64 -4.70
CA GLY A 443 5.21 -3.71 -5.44
C GLY A 443 4.15 -4.42 -4.61
N LEU A 444 4.44 -4.73 -3.33
CA LEU A 444 3.47 -5.34 -2.40
C LEU A 444 2.29 -4.42 -2.08
N ALA A 445 2.55 -3.14 -1.79
CA ALA A 445 1.49 -2.15 -1.58
C ALA A 445 0.61 -2.00 -2.83
N PHE A 446 1.20 -2.10 -4.01
CA PHE A 446 0.50 -2.05 -5.29
C PHE A 446 -0.35 -3.29 -5.53
N LEU A 447 0.14 -4.50 -5.20
CA LEU A 447 -0.66 -5.74 -5.25
C LEU A 447 -1.86 -5.69 -4.31
N ASP A 448 -1.67 -5.21 -3.08
CA ASP A 448 -2.75 -5.02 -2.11
C ASP A 448 -3.84 -4.08 -2.67
N ASN A 449 -3.41 -3.03 -3.36
CA ASN A 449 -4.33 -2.11 -4.04
C ASN A 449 -5.05 -2.78 -5.22
N ILE A 450 -4.35 -3.54 -6.08
CA ILE A 450 -4.98 -4.27 -7.20
C ILE A 450 -6.07 -5.20 -6.68
N ILE A 451 -5.76 -6.04 -5.66
CA ILE A 451 -6.75 -6.98 -5.10
C ILE A 451 -7.99 -6.25 -4.57
N LYS A 452 -7.80 -5.12 -3.90
CA LYS A 452 -8.90 -4.35 -3.29
C LYS A 452 -9.74 -3.56 -4.29
N THR A 453 -9.14 -3.15 -5.41
CA THR A 453 -9.84 -2.36 -6.44
C THR A 453 -10.58 -3.22 -7.47
N HIS A 454 -10.29 -4.52 -7.54
CA HIS A 454 -10.89 -5.45 -8.50
C HIS A 454 -11.70 -6.51 -7.76
N PRO A 455 -13.04 -6.33 -7.67
CA PRO A 455 -13.92 -7.23 -6.90
C PRO A 455 -13.94 -8.66 -7.42
N GLU A 456 -13.53 -8.89 -8.66
CA GLU A 456 -13.45 -10.20 -9.30
C GLU A 456 -12.55 -11.18 -8.52
N PHE A 457 -11.56 -10.68 -7.77
CA PHE A 457 -10.74 -11.50 -6.87
C PHE A 457 -11.53 -12.12 -5.71
N ASN A 458 -12.71 -11.59 -5.38
CA ASN A 458 -13.56 -12.08 -4.31
C ASN A 458 -14.70 -13.00 -4.81
N GLU A 459 -14.79 -13.26 -6.12
CA GLU A 459 -15.87 -14.06 -6.72
C GLU A 459 -15.61 -15.58 -6.63
N PHE A 460 -14.41 -15.99 -6.25
CA PHE A 460 -14.04 -17.41 -6.14
C PHE A 460 -14.55 -18.02 -4.82
N GLU A 461 -15.55 -18.87 -4.90
CA GLU A 461 -16.15 -19.51 -3.72
C GLU A 461 -15.10 -20.38 -2.98
N GLY A 462 -14.98 -20.21 -1.67
CA GLY A 462 -14.03 -20.94 -0.84
C GLY A 462 -12.57 -20.53 -0.99
N VAL A 463 -12.26 -19.50 -1.79
CA VAL A 463 -10.89 -19.01 -1.99
C VAL A 463 -10.75 -17.58 -1.49
N LYS A 464 -9.75 -17.36 -0.64
CA LYS A 464 -9.33 -16.03 -0.20
C LYS A 464 -8.11 -15.58 -0.99
N VAL A 465 -8.20 -14.42 -1.65
CA VAL A 465 -7.08 -13.79 -2.34
C VAL A 465 -6.58 -12.59 -1.52
N SER A 466 -5.29 -12.56 -1.20
CA SER A 466 -4.70 -11.46 -0.42
C SER A 466 -3.17 -11.40 -0.60
N ILE A 467 -2.55 -10.38 0.00
CA ILE A 467 -1.11 -10.42 0.31
C ILE A 467 -0.93 -10.96 1.74
N PRO A 468 0.21 -11.58 2.09
CA PRO A 468 0.51 -11.91 3.49
C PRO A 468 0.62 -10.64 4.32
N LYS A 469 0.39 -10.74 5.64
CA LYS A 469 0.58 -9.59 6.53
C LYS A 469 2.00 -9.08 6.44
N THR A 470 2.12 -7.79 6.19
CA THR A 470 3.39 -7.14 5.86
C THR A 470 3.54 -5.83 6.62
N VAL A 471 4.69 -5.65 7.23
CA VAL A 471 5.15 -4.35 7.77
C VAL A 471 6.48 -4.02 7.12
N VAL A 472 6.61 -2.78 6.61
CA VAL A 472 7.83 -2.32 5.95
C VAL A 472 8.53 -1.29 6.82
N LEU A 473 9.77 -1.56 7.19
CA LEU A 473 10.69 -0.57 7.77
C LEU A 473 11.22 0.29 6.63
N CYS A 474 10.88 1.57 6.63
CA CYS A 474 11.27 2.50 5.56
C CYS A 474 12.77 2.83 5.62
N THR A 475 13.29 3.43 4.55
CA THR A 475 14.73 3.72 4.40
C THR A 475 15.29 4.70 5.42
N ASP A 476 14.49 5.55 6.03
CA ASP A 476 14.90 6.44 7.13
C ASP A 476 15.27 5.69 8.41
N VAL A 477 14.68 4.51 8.64
CA VAL A 477 15.05 3.61 9.75
C VAL A 477 16.46 3.04 9.53
N PHE A 478 16.79 2.70 8.28
CA PHE A 478 18.15 2.30 7.89
C PHE A 478 19.17 3.42 8.11
N ASP A 479 18.87 4.64 7.65
CA ASP A 479 19.73 5.80 7.85
C ASP A 479 20.00 6.03 9.35
N GLN A 480 18.95 6.03 10.19
CA GLN A 480 19.09 6.16 11.64
C GLN A 480 19.95 5.05 12.25
N PHE A 481 19.80 3.81 11.80
CA PHE A 481 20.60 2.69 12.28
C PHE A 481 22.08 2.85 11.92
N MET A 482 22.38 3.23 10.68
CA MET A 482 23.75 3.42 10.19
C MET A 482 24.45 4.58 10.92
N ASP A 483 23.75 5.72 11.07
CA ASP A 483 24.27 6.92 11.72
C ASP A 483 24.49 6.72 13.21
N ASN A 484 23.53 6.15 13.93
CA ASN A 484 23.62 5.94 15.38
C ASN A 484 24.77 5.01 15.78
N ASN A 485 25.17 4.09 14.89
CA ASN A 485 26.22 3.10 15.15
C ASN A 485 27.53 3.40 14.40
N ASN A 486 27.63 4.47 13.63
CA ASN A 486 28.82 4.86 12.85
C ASN A 486 29.34 3.71 11.96
N LEU A 487 28.48 2.99 11.26
CA LEU A 487 28.84 1.77 10.54
C LEU A 487 29.41 2.02 9.14
N TYR A 488 29.23 3.19 8.54
CA TYR A 488 29.62 3.46 7.15
C TYR A 488 31.10 3.19 6.86
N GLN A 489 32.00 3.54 7.78
CA GLN A 489 33.45 3.35 7.56
C GLN A 489 33.82 1.87 7.38
N LEU A 490 33.27 0.98 8.22
CA LEU A 490 33.49 -0.46 8.12
C LEU A 490 32.73 -1.04 6.90
N ALA A 491 31.51 -0.65 6.72
CA ALA A 491 30.63 -1.14 5.67
C ALA A 491 31.19 -0.89 4.26
N LEU A 492 31.79 0.28 4.03
CA LEU A 492 32.40 0.66 2.74
C LEU A 492 33.85 0.14 2.57
N SER A 493 34.46 -0.44 3.60
CA SER A 493 35.82 -1.02 3.53
C SER A 493 35.83 -2.36 2.78
N ASP A 494 37.01 -2.91 2.53
CA ASP A 494 37.22 -4.25 1.96
C ASP A 494 37.21 -5.38 3.01
N ALA A 495 36.58 -5.13 4.18
CA ALA A 495 36.44 -6.14 5.23
C ALA A 495 35.67 -7.37 4.73
N PRO A 496 36.00 -8.57 5.25
CA PRO A 496 35.22 -9.80 4.93
C PRO A 496 33.75 -9.67 5.30
N ASP A 497 32.88 -10.33 4.54
CA ASP A 497 31.42 -10.28 4.73
C ASP A 497 31.00 -10.72 6.15
N GLU A 498 31.69 -11.71 6.75
CA GLU A 498 31.45 -12.16 8.11
C GLU A 498 31.78 -11.08 9.16
N GLU A 499 32.82 -10.30 8.95
CA GLU A 499 33.19 -9.19 9.85
C GLU A 499 32.18 -8.08 9.79
N ILE A 500 31.73 -7.71 8.59
CA ILE A 500 30.65 -6.75 8.36
C ILE A 500 29.37 -7.23 9.05
N LEU A 501 28.96 -8.47 8.80
CA LEU A 501 27.77 -9.07 9.41
C LEU A 501 27.82 -9.03 10.94
N GLN A 502 28.93 -9.43 11.55
CA GLN A 502 29.07 -9.44 13.01
C GLN A 502 29.04 -8.03 13.62
N ALA A 503 29.58 -7.04 12.94
CA ALA A 503 29.52 -5.65 13.39
C ALA A 503 28.09 -5.12 13.37
N PHE A 504 27.32 -5.43 12.30
CA PHE A 504 25.91 -5.04 12.20
C PHE A 504 25.05 -5.74 13.24
N ILE A 505 25.26 -7.04 13.49
CA ILE A 505 24.53 -7.80 14.51
C ILE A 505 24.76 -7.22 15.93
N LYS A 506 25.99 -6.78 16.24
CA LYS A 506 26.32 -6.15 17.53
C LYS A 506 25.73 -4.74 17.68
N ALA A 507 25.49 -4.03 16.58
CA ALA A 507 24.93 -2.69 16.58
C ALA A 507 23.51 -2.66 17.15
N GLN A 508 23.06 -1.50 17.65
CA GLN A 508 21.74 -1.35 18.28
C GLN A 508 20.72 -0.78 17.28
N LEU A 509 19.58 -1.44 17.18
CA LEU A 509 18.40 -0.85 16.51
C LEU A 509 17.82 0.28 17.37
N PRO A 510 17.20 1.31 16.77
CA PRO A 510 16.55 2.37 17.54
C PRO A 510 15.46 1.80 18.44
N ASP A 511 15.50 2.10 19.74
CA ASP A 511 14.62 1.54 20.78
C ASP A 511 13.13 1.84 20.54
N GLN A 512 12.84 2.93 19.86
CA GLN A 512 11.45 3.36 19.54
C GLN A 512 10.63 2.32 18.78
N PHE A 513 11.27 1.41 18.03
CA PHE A 513 10.59 0.38 17.21
C PHE A 513 10.36 -0.96 17.95
N ILE A 514 10.94 -1.15 19.13
CA ILE A 514 10.86 -2.42 19.88
C ILE A 514 9.41 -2.80 20.19
N ASP A 515 8.63 -1.82 20.69
CA ASP A 515 7.22 -2.08 21.02
C ASP A 515 6.36 -2.26 19.77
N ASP A 516 6.73 -1.66 18.63
CA ASP A 516 6.05 -1.86 17.35
C ASP A 516 6.25 -3.30 16.88
N PHE A 517 7.44 -3.85 17.03
CA PHE A 517 7.72 -5.26 16.74
C PHE A 517 6.92 -6.21 17.65
N LYS A 518 6.81 -5.90 18.93
CA LYS A 518 5.98 -6.70 19.86
C LYS A 518 4.51 -6.70 19.43
N THR A 519 3.98 -5.55 19.03
CA THR A 519 2.60 -5.45 18.52
C THR A 519 2.43 -6.22 17.20
N PHE A 520 3.43 -6.19 16.33
CA PHE A 520 3.42 -7.00 15.11
C PHE A 520 3.33 -8.49 15.42
N PHE A 521 4.08 -8.99 16.42
CA PHE A 521 4.00 -10.40 16.85
C PHE A 521 2.65 -10.81 17.42
N GLU A 522 1.88 -9.87 17.99
CA GLU A 522 0.52 -10.15 18.46
C GLU A 522 -0.48 -10.36 17.33
N ALA A 523 -0.22 -9.74 16.18
CA ALA A 523 -1.09 -9.82 15.01
C ALA A 523 -0.78 -11.00 14.09
N ILE A 524 0.39 -11.66 14.25
CA ILE A 524 0.81 -12.81 13.46
C ILE A 524 1.09 -14.01 14.35
N ARG A 525 0.98 -15.22 13.80
CA ARG A 525 1.32 -16.48 14.49
C ARG A 525 2.08 -17.46 13.59
N HIS A 526 2.59 -16.97 12.48
CA HIS A 526 3.38 -17.73 11.51
C HIS A 526 4.83 -17.24 11.50
N PRO A 527 5.76 -18.02 10.92
CA PRO A 527 7.12 -17.55 10.67
C PRO A 527 7.15 -16.24 9.92
N ILE A 528 8.25 -15.50 10.05
CA ILE A 528 8.44 -14.21 9.40
C ILE A 528 9.57 -14.31 8.38
N ALA A 529 9.31 -13.82 7.17
CA ALA A 529 10.33 -13.54 6.17
C ALA A 529 10.78 -12.08 6.33
N ILE A 530 12.07 -11.88 6.47
CA ILE A 530 12.74 -10.57 6.54
C ILE A 530 13.43 -10.37 5.20
N ARG A 531 12.81 -9.56 4.34
CA ARG A 531 13.20 -9.38 2.94
C ARG A 531 13.81 -8.01 2.71
N SER A 532 14.85 -7.95 1.90
CA SER A 532 15.37 -6.69 1.39
C SER A 532 14.35 -5.96 0.50
N SER A 533 14.37 -4.65 0.55
CA SER A 533 13.61 -3.78 -0.34
C SER A 533 14.40 -2.49 -0.58
N SER A 534 15.43 -2.57 -1.42
CA SER A 534 16.25 -1.41 -1.72
C SER A 534 15.55 -0.45 -2.68
N LEU A 535 16.08 0.75 -2.82
CA LEU A 535 15.54 1.74 -3.76
C LEU A 535 15.64 1.28 -5.21
N LEU A 536 16.68 0.50 -5.53
CA LEU A 536 16.97 0.01 -6.88
C LEU A 536 16.33 -1.34 -7.20
N GLU A 537 15.93 -2.13 -6.18
CA GLU A 537 15.19 -3.37 -6.39
C GLU A 537 13.86 -3.11 -7.09
N ASP A 538 13.54 -3.93 -8.08
CA ASP A 538 12.33 -3.84 -8.91
C ASP A 538 12.19 -2.46 -9.62
N SER A 539 13.32 -1.77 -9.87
CA SER A 539 13.32 -0.53 -10.65
C SER A 539 12.99 -0.82 -12.11
N HIS A 540 12.41 0.18 -12.81
CA HIS A 540 12.01 0.04 -14.21
C HIS A 540 13.20 -0.06 -15.20
N TYR A 541 14.41 0.26 -14.75
CA TYR A 541 15.57 0.39 -15.65
C TYR A 541 16.66 -0.64 -15.40
N GLN A 542 16.88 -1.03 -14.14
CA GLN A 542 17.94 -1.96 -13.74
C GLN A 542 17.50 -2.71 -12.48
N PRO A 543 16.79 -3.84 -12.59
CA PRO A 543 16.33 -4.57 -11.41
C PRO A 543 17.49 -5.29 -10.71
N PHE A 544 17.62 -5.03 -9.41
CA PHE A 544 18.54 -5.66 -8.48
C PHE A 544 17.91 -6.92 -7.87
N ALA A 545 17.70 -7.95 -8.66
CA ALA A 545 17.04 -9.17 -8.17
C ALA A 545 18.06 -10.17 -7.59
N GLY A 546 17.79 -10.67 -6.36
CA GLY A 546 18.58 -11.76 -5.74
C GLY A 546 20.00 -11.40 -5.29
N ILE A 547 20.29 -10.09 -5.12
CA ILE A 547 21.60 -9.61 -4.70
C ILE A 547 21.68 -9.49 -3.18
N TYR A 548 20.59 -9.04 -2.57
CA TYR A 548 20.47 -8.86 -1.13
C TYR A 548 19.81 -10.05 -0.46
N SER A 549 20.17 -10.29 0.80
CA SER A 549 19.72 -11.46 1.56
C SER A 549 18.24 -11.38 1.97
N THR A 550 17.62 -12.58 2.08
CA THR A 550 16.28 -12.77 2.63
C THR A 550 16.35 -13.85 3.71
N TYR A 551 16.12 -13.46 4.95
CA TYR A 551 16.11 -14.39 6.08
C TYR A 551 14.67 -14.77 6.46
N MET A 552 14.49 -16.04 6.87
CA MET A 552 13.22 -16.52 7.42
C MET A 552 13.45 -17.01 8.84
N ILE A 553 12.60 -16.59 9.78
CA ILE A 553 12.69 -16.99 11.18
C ILE A 553 11.42 -17.72 11.61
N PRO A 554 11.50 -18.78 12.44
CA PRO A 554 10.33 -19.45 12.99
C PRO A 554 9.58 -18.52 13.95
N TYR A 555 8.29 -18.74 14.14
CA TYR A 555 7.52 -18.06 15.18
C TYR A 555 7.74 -18.77 16.52
N LEU A 556 7.99 -17.99 17.57
CA LEU A 556 8.21 -18.48 18.94
C LEU A 556 7.21 -17.81 19.90
N ASP A 557 6.75 -18.57 20.90
CA ASP A 557 5.89 -18.03 21.97
C ASP A 557 6.67 -17.08 22.90
N ASP A 558 7.98 -17.28 23.08
CA ASP A 558 8.87 -16.35 23.79
C ASP A 558 9.12 -15.10 22.93
N LYS A 559 8.43 -14.03 23.30
CA LYS A 559 8.49 -12.75 22.56
C LYS A 559 9.84 -12.05 22.65
N ASP A 560 10.59 -12.24 23.71
CA ASP A 560 11.91 -11.65 23.86
C ASP A 560 12.95 -12.37 22.99
N GLU A 561 12.86 -13.70 22.88
CA GLU A 561 13.68 -14.46 21.94
C GLU A 561 13.29 -14.13 20.48
N MET A 562 11.99 -14.04 20.18
CA MET A 562 11.49 -13.64 18.89
C MET A 562 12.01 -12.25 18.49
N LEU A 563 12.03 -11.29 19.43
CA LEU A 563 12.57 -9.95 19.21
C LEU A 563 14.06 -9.98 18.91
N ARG A 564 14.85 -10.79 19.65
CA ARG A 564 16.29 -10.96 19.39
C ARG A 564 16.56 -11.49 17.99
N MET A 565 15.81 -12.54 17.58
CA MET A 565 15.93 -13.13 16.25
C MET A 565 15.54 -12.15 15.15
N LEU A 566 14.42 -11.43 15.31
CA LEU A 566 13.97 -10.44 14.35
C LEU A 566 14.98 -9.30 14.21
N ALA A 567 15.48 -8.78 15.32
CA ALA A 567 16.50 -7.72 15.31
C ALA A 567 17.79 -8.16 14.61
N ALA A 568 18.25 -9.41 14.86
CA ALA A 568 19.42 -9.95 14.20
C ALA A 568 19.17 -10.12 12.68
N ALA A 569 18.00 -10.61 12.28
CA ALA A 569 17.63 -10.77 10.86
C ALA A 569 17.57 -9.41 10.12
N ILE A 570 16.94 -8.39 10.71
CA ILE A 570 16.89 -7.02 10.13
C ILE A 570 18.31 -6.49 9.92
N LYS A 571 19.16 -6.59 10.94
CA LYS A 571 20.55 -6.13 10.88
C LYS A 571 21.37 -6.91 9.83
N SER A 572 21.09 -8.19 9.66
CA SER A 572 21.73 -9.03 8.63
C SER A 572 21.32 -8.61 7.22
N VAL A 573 20.03 -8.25 7.01
CA VAL A 573 19.57 -7.68 5.74
C VAL A 573 20.26 -6.35 5.47
N TYR A 574 20.39 -5.48 6.48
CA TYR A 574 21.13 -4.23 6.33
C TYR A 574 22.61 -4.46 5.97
N ALA A 575 23.25 -5.45 6.60
CA ALA A 575 24.65 -5.81 6.29
C ALA A 575 24.83 -6.28 4.84
N SER A 576 23.84 -6.99 4.27
CA SER A 576 23.92 -7.58 2.93
C SER A 576 24.07 -6.53 1.82
N VAL A 577 23.73 -5.27 2.06
CA VAL A 577 24.00 -4.14 1.15
C VAL A 577 25.50 -4.03 0.86
N TYR A 578 26.32 -4.31 1.85
CA TYR A 578 27.78 -4.10 1.83
C TYR A 578 28.60 -5.37 1.66
N PHE A 579 27.96 -6.51 1.37
CA PHE A 579 28.67 -7.73 1.06
C PHE A 579 29.38 -7.64 -0.29
N LYS A 580 30.40 -8.46 -0.47
CA LYS A 580 31.27 -8.45 -1.65
C LYS A 580 30.50 -8.55 -2.96
N ASP A 581 29.49 -9.44 -3.02
CA ASP A 581 28.66 -9.63 -4.22
C ASP A 581 27.83 -8.36 -4.53
N SER A 582 27.28 -7.71 -3.50
CA SER A 582 26.54 -6.45 -3.64
C SER A 582 27.45 -5.30 -4.12
N LYS A 583 28.63 -5.15 -3.52
CA LYS A 583 29.64 -4.17 -3.94
C LYS A 583 30.09 -4.38 -5.39
N ALA A 584 30.35 -5.63 -5.78
CA ALA A 584 30.74 -5.99 -7.13
C ALA A 584 29.63 -5.68 -8.15
N TYR A 585 28.37 -5.94 -7.77
CA TYR A 585 27.23 -5.63 -8.61
C TYR A 585 27.04 -4.12 -8.81
N MET A 586 27.13 -3.34 -7.74
CA MET A 586 27.03 -1.87 -7.79
C MET A 586 28.12 -1.27 -8.68
N THR A 587 29.34 -1.77 -8.58
CA THR A 587 30.45 -1.37 -9.44
C THR A 587 30.19 -1.71 -10.91
N ALA A 588 29.68 -2.91 -11.19
CA ALA A 588 29.37 -3.37 -12.55
C ALA A 588 28.25 -2.54 -13.21
N THR A 589 27.31 -2.02 -12.41
CA THR A 589 26.17 -1.22 -12.88
C THR A 589 26.43 0.29 -12.84
N ARG A 590 27.62 0.72 -12.44
CA ARG A 590 28.01 2.13 -12.27
C ARG A 590 27.14 2.92 -11.28
N ASN A 591 26.50 2.23 -10.34
CA ASN A 591 25.76 2.86 -9.25
C ASN A 591 26.69 3.16 -8.07
N VAL A 592 26.32 4.16 -7.29
CA VAL A 592 27.11 4.61 -6.14
C VAL A 592 26.57 3.94 -4.88
N ILE A 593 27.34 3.04 -4.27
CA ILE A 593 26.90 2.20 -3.14
C ILE A 593 26.52 2.98 -1.88
N ASP A 594 27.12 4.15 -1.65
CA ASP A 594 26.80 5.01 -0.50
C ASP A 594 25.44 5.74 -0.65
N GLN A 595 24.87 5.73 -1.84
CA GLN A 595 23.52 6.26 -2.12
C GLN A 595 22.43 5.18 -2.03
N GLU A 596 22.80 3.90 -1.93
CA GLU A 596 21.84 2.81 -1.78
C GLU A 596 21.28 2.78 -0.37
N LYS A 597 19.95 2.81 -0.26
CA LYS A 597 19.22 2.77 1.00
C LYS A 597 18.31 1.56 1.05
N MET A 598 18.31 0.89 2.20
CA MET A 598 17.60 -0.35 2.39
C MET A 598 16.33 -0.16 3.24
N ALA A 599 15.17 -0.39 2.67
CA ALA A 599 13.98 -0.71 3.44
C ALA A 599 13.93 -2.22 3.71
N VAL A 600 13.28 -2.64 4.80
CA VAL A 600 13.15 -4.06 5.16
C VAL A 600 11.67 -4.42 5.26
N ILE A 601 11.29 -5.49 4.58
CA ILE A 601 9.94 -6.05 4.62
C ILE A 601 9.90 -7.14 5.67
N LEU A 602 9.03 -6.99 6.66
CA LEU A 602 8.65 -8.01 7.61
C LEU A 602 7.33 -8.63 7.14
N GLN A 603 7.38 -9.85 6.62
CA GLN A 603 6.24 -10.49 5.99
C GLN A 603 5.96 -11.86 6.59
N GLU A 604 4.71 -12.13 6.91
CA GLU A 604 4.26 -13.44 7.33
C GLU A 604 4.55 -14.48 6.23
N VAL A 605 5.18 -15.60 6.59
CA VAL A 605 5.44 -16.68 5.64
C VAL A 605 4.15 -17.45 5.41
N VAL A 606 3.80 -17.64 4.15
CA VAL A 606 2.63 -18.42 3.74
C VAL A 606 2.91 -19.90 3.95
N GLY A 607 1.99 -20.62 4.54
CA GLY A 607 2.11 -22.06 4.72
C GLY A 607 1.40 -22.57 5.97
N LYS A 608 1.63 -23.85 6.25
CA LYS A 608 1.18 -24.54 7.45
C LYS A 608 2.36 -25.27 8.11
N GLN A 609 2.23 -25.49 9.41
CA GLN A 609 3.22 -26.25 10.15
C GLN A 609 2.88 -27.75 10.11
N TYR A 610 3.85 -28.56 9.72
CA TYR A 610 3.79 -30.00 9.67
C TYR A 610 4.92 -30.57 10.54
N GLY A 611 4.62 -30.84 11.81
CA GLY A 611 5.65 -31.22 12.78
C GLY A 611 6.70 -30.11 12.93
N ASP A 612 7.91 -30.39 12.45
CA ASP A 612 9.05 -29.47 12.49
C ASP A 612 9.24 -28.67 11.18
N HIS A 613 8.41 -28.90 10.18
CA HIS A 613 8.46 -28.26 8.86
C HIS A 613 7.37 -27.20 8.72
N PHE A 614 7.69 -26.07 8.07
CA PHE A 614 6.69 -25.06 7.71
C PHE A 614 6.82 -24.70 6.22
N TYR A 615 5.76 -24.89 5.46
CA TYR A 615 5.74 -24.58 4.03
C TYR A 615 4.30 -24.48 3.47
N PRO A 616 4.07 -23.78 2.33
CA PRO A 616 2.79 -23.80 1.61
C PRO A 616 2.60 -25.10 0.84
N ASN A 617 1.37 -25.44 0.49
CA ASN A 617 1.11 -26.58 -0.38
C ASN A 617 1.86 -26.45 -1.69
N PHE A 618 1.89 -25.23 -2.27
CA PHE A 618 2.75 -24.93 -3.40
C PHE A 618 3.00 -23.43 -3.54
N SER A 619 4.02 -23.11 -4.30
CA SER A 619 4.36 -21.75 -4.72
C SER A 619 4.53 -21.69 -6.22
N GLY A 620 4.50 -20.48 -6.78
CA GLY A 620 4.69 -20.30 -8.21
C GLY A 620 5.22 -18.90 -8.56
N VAL A 621 5.72 -18.83 -9.80
CA VAL A 621 6.10 -17.59 -10.47
C VAL A 621 5.31 -17.52 -11.79
N LEU A 622 4.51 -16.46 -11.92
CA LEU A 622 3.70 -16.18 -13.09
C LEU A 622 4.35 -15.05 -13.91
N ARG A 623 4.45 -15.23 -15.22
CA ARG A 623 4.88 -14.21 -16.17
C ARG A 623 3.77 -13.90 -17.16
N SER A 624 3.51 -12.64 -17.42
CA SER A 624 2.52 -12.22 -18.41
C SER A 624 3.00 -12.34 -19.86
N ILE A 625 4.27 -12.69 -20.07
CA ILE A 625 4.84 -13.06 -21.36
C ILE A 625 5.46 -14.45 -21.27
N ASN A 626 5.14 -15.29 -22.23
CA ASN A 626 5.79 -16.57 -22.45
C ASN A 626 6.86 -16.41 -23.54
N TYR A 627 8.13 -16.41 -23.13
CA TYR A 627 9.24 -16.30 -24.08
C TYR A 627 9.53 -17.59 -24.86
N TYR A 628 8.89 -18.70 -24.51
CA TYR A 628 9.03 -19.99 -25.13
C TYR A 628 7.67 -20.67 -25.32
N PRO A 629 6.81 -20.11 -26.19
CA PRO A 629 5.50 -20.70 -26.42
C PRO A 629 5.69 -22.06 -27.12
N LEU A 630 5.02 -23.10 -26.60
CA LEU A 630 5.11 -24.46 -27.16
C LEU A 630 3.86 -24.78 -27.97
N GLY A 631 4.06 -25.04 -29.26
CA GLY A 631 3.02 -25.53 -30.17
C GLY A 631 1.81 -24.60 -30.33
N TYR A 632 0.83 -24.76 -29.44
CA TYR A 632 -0.44 -24.01 -29.43
C TYR A 632 -0.44 -22.78 -28.48
N GLU A 633 0.58 -22.65 -27.63
CA GLU A 633 0.70 -21.50 -26.72
C GLU A 633 1.08 -20.24 -27.50
N LYS A 634 0.62 -19.08 -27.01
CA LYS A 634 1.00 -17.78 -27.51
C LYS A 634 1.84 -17.02 -26.50
N SER A 635 2.72 -16.15 -26.98
CA SER A 635 3.61 -15.38 -26.14
C SER A 635 2.82 -14.49 -25.13
N GLU A 636 1.73 -13.89 -25.56
CA GLU A 636 0.87 -13.01 -24.76
C GLU A 636 -0.01 -13.75 -23.73
N GLU A 637 -0.12 -15.06 -23.81
CA GLU A 637 -0.89 -15.87 -22.85
C GLU A 637 -0.17 -16.09 -21.52
N GLY A 638 1.10 -15.70 -21.45
CA GLY A 638 1.90 -15.87 -20.26
C GLY A 638 2.23 -17.32 -19.89
N ILE A 639 2.93 -17.50 -18.79
CA ILE A 639 3.38 -18.80 -18.32
C ILE A 639 3.56 -18.79 -16.79
N ALA A 640 3.25 -19.90 -16.12
CA ALA A 640 3.50 -20.09 -14.69
C ALA A 640 4.47 -21.25 -14.46
N SER A 641 5.37 -21.09 -13.48
CA SER A 641 6.22 -22.15 -12.93
C SER A 641 5.69 -22.53 -11.56
N LEU A 642 5.33 -23.79 -11.33
CA LEU A 642 4.77 -24.29 -10.08
C LEU A 642 5.75 -25.22 -9.37
N ALA A 643 5.81 -25.17 -8.06
CA ALA A 643 6.56 -26.09 -7.22
C ALA A 643 5.90 -26.33 -5.86
N LEU A 644 6.01 -27.53 -5.33
CA LEU A 644 5.69 -27.89 -3.95
C LEU A 644 6.64 -27.14 -3.00
N GLY A 645 6.12 -26.61 -1.90
CA GLY A 645 6.91 -25.96 -0.86
C GLY A 645 7.21 -24.49 -1.08
N LEU A 646 8.26 -23.99 -0.44
CA LEU A 646 8.64 -22.56 -0.46
C LEU A 646 9.11 -22.10 -1.86
N GLY A 647 8.67 -20.91 -2.28
CA GLY A 647 8.98 -20.31 -3.57
C GLY A 647 10.48 -20.09 -3.84
N LYS A 648 11.30 -20.02 -2.79
CA LYS A 648 12.77 -19.95 -2.92
C LYS A 648 13.33 -21.13 -3.77
N TYR A 649 12.68 -22.30 -3.74
CA TYR A 649 13.06 -23.43 -4.57
C TYR A 649 12.98 -23.11 -6.08
N ILE A 650 11.97 -22.34 -6.49
CA ILE A 650 11.81 -21.89 -7.90
C ILE A 650 12.91 -20.88 -8.25
N VAL A 651 13.14 -19.92 -7.36
CA VAL A 651 14.13 -18.86 -7.55
C VAL A 651 15.55 -19.41 -7.65
N ASP A 652 15.89 -20.42 -6.83
CA ASP A 652 17.19 -21.10 -6.87
C ASP A 652 17.36 -22.06 -8.08
N GLY A 653 16.39 -22.10 -9.00
CA GLY A 653 16.46 -22.90 -10.23
C GLY A 653 16.09 -24.36 -10.06
N GLY A 654 15.35 -24.74 -9.03
CA GLY A 654 14.83 -26.08 -8.85
C GLY A 654 13.90 -26.53 -9.98
N GLN A 655 13.64 -27.85 -10.04
CA GLN A 655 12.71 -28.42 -11.02
C GLN A 655 11.28 -27.94 -10.73
N THR A 656 10.65 -27.24 -11.67
CA THR A 656 9.28 -26.71 -11.57
C THR A 656 8.41 -27.31 -12.66
N LEU A 657 7.10 -27.34 -12.42
CA LEU A 657 6.14 -27.67 -13.47
C LEU A 657 5.80 -26.39 -14.23
N ARG A 658 6.00 -26.39 -15.54
CA ARG A 658 5.68 -25.27 -16.44
C ARG A 658 4.24 -25.41 -16.92
N VAL A 659 3.41 -24.39 -16.70
CA VAL A 659 1.96 -24.41 -16.97
C VAL A 659 1.53 -23.15 -17.69
N SER A 660 0.85 -23.27 -18.83
CA SER A 660 0.11 -22.17 -19.44
C SER A 660 -1.24 -22.00 -18.72
N PRO A 661 -1.56 -20.81 -18.17
CA PRO A 661 -2.88 -20.56 -17.54
C PRO A 661 -4.05 -20.76 -18.51
N TYR A 662 -3.82 -20.57 -19.82
CA TYR A 662 -4.83 -20.74 -20.87
C TYR A 662 -4.97 -22.20 -21.33
N HIS A 663 -3.94 -23.02 -21.14
CA HIS A 663 -3.90 -24.43 -21.51
C HIS A 663 -3.50 -25.33 -20.32
N PRO A 664 -4.20 -25.29 -19.16
CA PRO A 664 -3.73 -25.89 -17.91
C PRO A 664 -3.64 -27.41 -17.96
N THR A 665 -4.39 -28.07 -18.85
CA THR A 665 -4.39 -29.52 -19.01
C THR A 665 -3.28 -30.06 -19.93
N GLN A 666 -2.58 -29.15 -20.63
CA GLN A 666 -1.56 -29.49 -21.62
C GLN A 666 -0.16 -29.19 -21.06
N VAL A 667 0.28 -30.02 -20.14
CA VAL A 667 1.59 -29.88 -19.48
C VAL A 667 2.59 -30.85 -20.13
N LEU A 668 3.60 -30.30 -20.81
CA LEU A 668 4.60 -31.11 -21.53
C LEU A 668 5.32 -32.11 -20.60
N GLN A 669 5.70 -31.70 -19.41
CA GLN A 669 6.45 -32.51 -18.43
C GLN A 669 5.66 -33.70 -17.89
N THR A 670 4.33 -33.72 -18.06
CA THR A 670 3.46 -34.86 -17.67
C THR A 670 2.77 -35.53 -18.86
N SER A 671 3.13 -35.12 -20.10
CA SER A 671 2.54 -35.70 -21.33
C SER A 671 3.00 -37.11 -21.63
N ASP A 672 4.20 -37.48 -21.19
CA ASP A 672 4.80 -38.80 -21.31
C ASP A 672 5.32 -39.32 -19.98
N MET A 673 5.22 -40.59 -19.72
CA MET A 673 5.62 -41.25 -18.46
C MET A 673 7.13 -41.13 -18.17
N GLU A 674 7.99 -41.30 -19.17
CA GLU A 674 9.44 -41.22 -18.94
C GLU A 674 9.85 -39.77 -18.66
N ILE A 675 9.25 -38.82 -19.36
CA ILE A 675 9.44 -37.39 -19.13
C ILE A 675 8.99 -37.04 -17.72
N ALA A 676 7.79 -37.48 -17.32
CA ALA A 676 7.26 -37.22 -15.98
C ALA A 676 8.15 -37.75 -14.87
N LEU A 677 8.71 -38.94 -15.03
CA LEU A 677 9.62 -39.56 -14.03
C LEU A 677 10.96 -38.82 -13.92
N ARG A 678 11.41 -38.11 -14.96
CA ARG A 678 12.71 -37.42 -15.01
C ARG A 678 12.61 -35.92 -14.75
N GLN A 679 11.53 -35.28 -15.22
CA GLN A 679 11.40 -33.81 -15.27
C GLN A 679 10.41 -33.22 -14.24
N THR A 680 9.85 -34.01 -13.34
CA THR A 680 9.02 -33.51 -12.25
C THR A 680 9.83 -33.36 -10.98
N GLN A 681 9.36 -32.49 -10.09
CA GLN A 681 9.99 -32.14 -8.82
C GLN A 681 10.24 -33.38 -7.94
N THR A 682 11.45 -33.52 -7.41
CA THR A 682 11.86 -34.62 -6.50
C THR A 682 12.20 -34.12 -5.09
N GLN A 683 12.49 -32.85 -4.93
CA GLN A 683 12.86 -32.18 -3.68
C GLN A 683 12.10 -30.86 -3.57
N PHE A 684 11.97 -30.35 -2.35
CA PHE A 684 11.35 -29.04 -2.08
C PHE A 684 12.00 -28.38 -0.87
N TYR A 685 11.70 -27.09 -0.67
CA TYR A 685 12.19 -26.34 0.48
C TYR A 685 11.09 -26.16 1.51
N ALA A 686 11.46 -26.31 2.79
CA ALA A 686 10.66 -26.01 3.97
C ALA A 686 11.48 -25.23 4.99
N LEU A 687 10.83 -24.44 5.83
CA LEU A 687 11.49 -23.77 6.95
C LEU A 687 11.61 -24.76 8.12
N ASP A 688 12.78 -24.78 8.77
CA ASP A 688 13.05 -25.53 10.00
C ASP A 688 12.48 -24.80 11.23
N MET A 689 11.45 -25.37 11.86
CA MET A 689 10.80 -24.80 13.03
C MET A 689 11.54 -25.10 14.36
N LYS A 690 12.53 -25.98 14.35
CA LYS A 690 13.34 -26.35 15.54
C LYS A 690 14.49 -25.39 15.79
N ARG A 691 14.96 -24.68 14.81
CA ARG A 691 16.14 -23.82 14.93
C ARG A 691 15.81 -22.53 15.68
N VAL A 692 16.04 -22.60 16.99
CA VAL A 692 15.95 -21.46 17.92
C VAL A 692 17.36 -21.03 18.31
N GLY A 693 17.61 -19.70 18.38
CA GLY A 693 18.90 -19.16 18.86
C GLY A 693 20.08 -19.37 17.93
N VAL A 694 19.88 -19.31 16.61
CA VAL A 694 20.91 -19.55 15.60
C VAL A 694 21.75 -18.30 15.36
N ASP A 695 23.06 -18.47 15.22
CA ASP A 695 23.96 -17.44 14.70
C ASP A 695 23.63 -17.19 13.22
N PHE A 696 23.23 -15.97 12.91
CA PHE A 696 22.99 -15.53 11.53
C PHE A 696 24.29 -15.59 10.73
N LYS A 697 24.17 -16.08 9.50
CA LYS A 697 25.29 -16.25 8.56
C LYS A 697 25.08 -15.40 7.31
N VAL A 698 26.15 -15.20 6.56
CA VAL A 698 26.11 -14.57 5.24
C VAL A 698 25.20 -15.37 4.30
N ASP A 699 25.21 -16.71 4.39
CA ASP A 699 24.24 -17.58 3.70
C ASP A 699 22.85 -17.44 4.35
N ASP A 700 21.91 -16.85 3.64
CA ASP A 700 20.54 -16.61 4.09
C ASP A 700 19.64 -17.85 4.10
N GLY A 701 20.09 -18.95 3.50
CA GLY A 701 19.40 -20.24 3.48
C GLY A 701 19.68 -21.16 4.67
N PHE A 702 20.41 -20.71 5.71
CA PHE A 702 20.91 -21.53 6.81
C PHE A 702 19.85 -22.32 7.59
N ASN A 703 18.59 -21.88 7.62
CA ASN A 703 17.46 -22.52 8.30
C ASN A 703 16.41 -23.10 7.33
N ILE A 704 16.75 -23.19 6.05
CA ILE A 704 15.89 -23.83 5.04
C ILE A 704 16.32 -25.28 4.87
N LEU A 705 15.35 -26.17 5.02
CA LEU A 705 15.53 -27.61 4.81
C LEU A 705 15.27 -27.97 3.36
N LYS A 706 16.15 -28.76 2.77
CA LYS A 706 15.96 -29.39 1.46
C LYS A 706 15.42 -30.80 1.67
N LEU A 707 14.12 -30.97 1.51
CA LEU A 707 13.37 -32.18 1.77
C LEU A 707 13.04 -32.92 0.46
N LYS A 708 12.74 -34.22 0.55
CA LYS A 708 12.26 -35.04 -0.57
C LYS A 708 10.74 -35.02 -0.64
N VAL A 709 10.16 -35.25 -1.82
CA VAL A 709 8.70 -35.36 -2.01
C VAL A 709 8.07 -36.41 -1.08
N LYS A 710 8.85 -37.44 -0.67
CA LYS A 710 8.40 -38.43 0.31
C LYS A 710 8.16 -37.83 1.71
N ASP A 711 8.88 -36.80 2.08
CA ASP A 711 8.66 -36.13 3.38
C ASP A 711 7.32 -35.39 3.35
N ALA A 712 6.96 -34.75 2.21
CA ALA A 712 5.65 -34.14 2.00
C ALA A 712 4.50 -35.19 1.95
N GLU A 713 4.78 -36.42 1.49
CA GLU A 713 3.82 -37.53 1.60
C GLU A 713 3.54 -37.88 3.06
N ASN A 714 4.58 -37.94 3.90
CA ASN A 714 4.46 -38.18 5.33
C ASN A 714 3.71 -37.05 6.06
N ASP A 715 3.93 -35.80 5.62
CA ASP A 715 3.24 -34.61 6.15
C ASP A 715 1.77 -34.53 5.67
N GLY A 716 1.35 -35.36 4.70
CA GLY A 716 -0.02 -35.38 4.15
C GLY A 716 -0.35 -34.20 3.22
N THR A 717 0.66 -33.52 2.67
CA THR A 717 0.48 -32.27 1.89
C THR A 717 0.33 -32.50 0.39
N LEU A 718 0.47 -33.72 -0.09
CA LEU A 718 0.42 -34.05 -1.52
C LEU A 718 -1.01 -34.17 -2.08
N ASN A 719 -2.05 -34.07 -1.25
CA ASN A 719 -3.43 -34.03 -1.72
C ASN A 719 -3.61 -32.98 -2.83
N PHE A 720 -4.29 -33.35 -3.91
CA PHE A 720 -4.60 -32.54 -5.07
C PHE A 720 -3.41 -32.10 -5.96
N ILE A 721 -2.16 -32.25 -5.49
CA ILE A 721 -0.97 -31.82 -6.24
C ILE A 721 -0.11 -32.95 -6.77
N ALA A 722 -0.32 -34.19 -6.31
CA ALA A 722 0.46 -35.33 -6.76
C ALA A 722 -0.38 -36.41 -7.44
N SER A 723 0.28 -37.13 -8.33
CA SER A 723 -0.18 -38.37 -8.95
C SER A 723 0.72 -39.54 -8.49
N THR A 724 0.24 -40.77 -8.60
CA THR A 724 1.00 -41.99 -8.22
C THR A 724 1.41 -42.77 -9.45
N TYR A 725 2.72 -43.04 -9.58
CA TYR A 725 3.24 -43.93 -10.61
C TYR A 725 3.13 -45.37 -10.14
N ASP A 726 2.36 -46.19 -10.86
CA ASP A 726 2.25 -47.63 -10.68
C ASP A 726 3.30 -48.34 -11.55
N ALA A 727 4.29 -48.95 -10.90
CA ALA A 727 5.39 -49.63 -11.61
C ALA A 727 4.95 -50.95 -12.25
N ASN A 728 3.88 -51.59 -11.76
CA ASN A 728 3.38 -52.87 -12.28
C ASN A 728 2.64 -52.64 -13.59
N ASP A 729 1.74 -51.64 -13.60
CA ASP A 729 0.94 -51.30 -14.79
C ASP A 729 1.67 -50.31 -15.72
N ARG A 730 2.78 -49.73 -15.30
CA ARG A 730 3.52 -48.64 -15.98
C ARG A 730 2.65 -47.45 -16.37
N VAL A 731 1.84 -47.00 -15.42
CA VAL A 731 0.86 -45.92 -15.60
C VAL A 731 0.99 -44.89 -14.49
N ILE A 732 0.79 -43.61 -14.80
CA ILE A 732 0.61 -42.58 -13.81
C ILE A 732 -0.89 -42.38 -13.59
N ARG A 733 -1.35 -42.62 -12.36
CA ARG A 733 -2.74 -42.43 -11.93
C ARG A 733 -2.88 -41.13 -11.17
N ASP A 734 -3.89 -40.33 -11.49
CA ASP A 734 -4.16 -39.07 -10.76
C ASP A 734 -4.60 -39.40 -9.34
N GLY A 735 -4.03 -38.65 -8.36
CA GLY A 735 -4.29 -38.84 -6.94
C GLY A 735 -3.27 -39.72 -6.22
N LEU A 736 -3.48 -39.85 -4.91
CA LEU A 736 -2.61 -40.59 -4.02
C LEU A 736 -3.17 -42.00 -3.83
N TYR A 737 -2.35 -43.02 -4.14
CA TYR A 737 -2.64 -44.44 -3.94
C TYR A 737 -1.52 -45.02 -3.10
N ASP A 738 -1.82 -46.07 -2.32
CA ASP A 738 -0.84 -46.78 -1.50
C ASP A 738 0.26 -47.39 -2.38
N GLY A 739 1.50 -47.25 -1.99
CA GLY A 739 2.66 -47.67 -2.77
C GLY A 739 2.92 -46.76 -3.99
N GLY A 740 3.88 -47.13 -4.81
CA GLY A 740 4.29 -46.39 -6.01
C GLY A 740 5.02 -45.08 -5.72
N ARG A 741 5.68 -44.57 -6.74
CA ARG A 741 6.39 -43.27 -6.63
C ARG A 741 5.41 -42.12 -6.82
N LYS A 742 5.44 -41.11 -5.93
CA LYS A 742 4.64 -39.88 -6.05
C LYS A 742 5.30 -38.91 -7.04
N ILE A 743 4.51 -38.35 -7.88
CA ILE A 743 4.90 -37.39 -8.94
C ILE A 743 4.14 -36.08 -8.70
N VAL A 744 4.84 -35.00 -8.54
CA VAL A 744 4.24 -33.65 -8.38
C VAL A 744 3.73 -33.20 -9.76
N SER A 745 2.47 -33.51 -10.07
CA SER A 745 1.83 -33.31 -11.39
C SER A 745 0.85 -32.12 -11.40
N PHE A 746 0.37 -31.71 -10.25
CA PHE A 746 -0.70 -30.72 -10.05
C PHE A 746 -2.02 -31.08 -10.76
N ASN A 747 -2.23 -32.34 -11.16
CA ASN A 747 -3.40 -32.75 -11.93
C ASN A 747 -4.72 -32.52 -11.18
N GLY A 748 -4.77 -32.65 -9.86
CA GLY A 748 -5.96 -32.31 -9.07
C GLY A 748 -6.41 -30.84 -9.24
N VAL A 749 -5.45 -29.92 -9.30
CA VAL A 749 -5.69 -28.51 -9.50
C VAL A 749 -5.94 -28.18 -10.98
N LEU A 750 -5.05 -28.68 -11.88
CA LEU A 750 -5.03 -28.26 -13.28
C LEU A 750 -6.06 -28.98 -14.16
N ARG A 751 -6.33 -30.28 -13.90
CA ARG A 751 -7.29 -31.09 -14.68
C ARG A 751 -8.64 -31.25 -14.00
N HIS A 752 -8.61 -31.44 -12.67
CA HIS A 752 -9.84 -31.74 -11.92
C HIS A 752 -10.47 -30.52 -11.27
N GLY A 753 -9.83 -29.32 -11.38
CA GLY A 753 -10.38 -28.06 -10.94
C GLY A 753 -10.68 -27.98 -9.45
N VAL A 754 -9.92 -28.69 -8.61
CA VAL A 754 -10.11 -28.69 -7.15
C VAL A 754 -9.90 -27.28 -6.56
N PHE A 755 -9.07 -26.50 -7.22
CA PHE A 755 -8.79 -25.11 -6.88
C PHE A 755 -8.71 -24.29 -8.18
N PRO A 756 -9.28 -23.06 -8.25
CA PRO A 756 -9.41 -22.28 -9.49
C PRO A 756 -8.09 -21.56 -9.86
N LEU A 757 -6.96 -22.28 -9.79
CA LEU A 757 -5.64 -21.71 -10.04
C LEU A 757 -5.49 -21.08 -11.44
N PRO A 758 -5.89 -21.72 -12.54
CA PRO A 758 -5.74 -21.12 -13.87
C PRO A 758 -6.46 -19.78 -14.02
N GLU A 759 -7.67 -19.66 -13.46
CA GLU A 759 -8.48 -18.44 -13.46
C GLU A 759 -7.85 -17.34 -12.62
N LEU A 760 -7.35 -17.67 -11.42
CA LEU A 760 -6.62 -16.75 -10.55
C LEU A 760 -5.34 -16.23 -11.19
N LEU A 761 -4.60 -17.09 -11.91
CA LEU A 761 -3.40 -16.70 -12.63
C LEU A 761 -3.71 -15.75 -13.79
N LYS A 762 -4.76 -16.03 -14.58
CA LYS A 762 -5.21 -15.15 -15.67
C LYS A 762 -5.61 -13.78 -15.13
N LEU A 763 -6.41 -13.76 -14.06
CA LEU A 763 -6.88 -12.53 -13.43
C LEU A 763 -5.71 -11.69 -12.88
N SER A 764 -4.80 -12.33 -12.15
CA SER A 764 -3.62 -11.67 -11.57
C SER A 764 -2.69 -11.10 -12.65
N MET A 765 -2.47 -11.84 -13.71
CA MET A 765 -1.64 -11.44 -14.86
C MET A 765 -2.26 -10.27 -15.61
N HIS A 766 -3.57 -10.34 -15.90
CA HIS A 766 -4.30 -9.30 -16.61
C HIS A 766 -4.27 -7.98 -15.85
N HIS A 767 -4.76 -7.97 -14.61
CA HIS A 767 -4.79 -6.75 -13.80
C HIS A 767 -3.39 -6.23 -13.45
N GLY A 768 -2.42 -7.12 -13.22
CA GLY A 768 -1.03 -6.74 -12.99
C GLY A 768 -0.42 -6.02 -14.18
N ALA A 769 -0.52 -6.60 -15.38
CA ALA A 769 0.04 -6.04 -16.61
C ALA A 769 -0.68 -4.75 -17.02
N ASP A 770 -2.02 -4.73 -16.92
CA ASP A 770 -2.84 -3.56 -17.26
C ASP A 770 -2.54 -2.37 -16.34
N SER A 771 -2.44 -2.61 -15.03
CA SER A 771 -2.17 -1.57 -14.06
C SER A 771 -0.73 -1.04 -14.14
N MET A 772 0.25 -1.91 -14.45
CA MET A 772 1.64 -1.49 -14.68
C MET A 772 1.91 -0.94 -16.08
N ARG A 773 0.96 -1.15 -17.03
CA ARG A 773 1.13 -0.82 -18.46
C ARG A 773 2.37 -1.45 -19.08
N ARG A 774 2.78 -2.61 -18.57
CA ARG A 774 3.96 -3.39 -18.98
C ARG A 774 3.76 -4.86 -18.65
N PRO A 775 4.48 -5.77 -19.34
CA PRO A 775 4.55 -7.16 -18.90
C PRO A 775 5.08 -7.27 -17.47
N VAL A 776 4.53 -8.22 -16.73
CA VAL A 776 4.82 -8.39 -15.30
C VAL A 776 5.21 -9.83 -14.96
N GLU A 777 6.02 -9.94 -13.90
CA GLU A 777 6.28 -11.19 -13.21
C GLU A 777 5.68 -11.09 -11.80
N ILE A 778 4.93 -12.12 -11.39
CA ILE A 778 4.21 -12.17 -10.10
C ILE A 778 4.60 -13.45 -9.37
N GLU A 779 5.11 -13.32 -8.14
CA GLU A 779 5.33 -14.43 -7.23
C GLU A 779 4.07 -14.68 -6.41
N PHE A 780 3.73 -15.95 -6.18
CA PHE A 780 2.57 -16.33 -5.39
C PHE A 780 2.80 -17.62 -4.60
N ALA A 781 1.97 -17.83 -3.57
CA ALA A 781 1.92 -19.07 -2.81
C ALA A 781 0.48 -19.43 -2.46
N CYS A 782 0.22 -20.74 -2.33
CA CYS A 782 -1.11 -21.27 -2.06
C CYS A 782 -1.12 -22.22 -0.87
N THR A 783 -2.14 -22.08 -0.04
CA THR A 783 -2.51 -23.10 0.96
C THR A 783 -3.85 -23.71 0.58
N LEU A 784 -3.92 -25.04 0.64
CA LEU A 784 -5.12 -25.80 0.35
C LEU A 784 -5.60 -26.51 1.59
N ASN A 785 -6.92 -26.61 1.74
CA ASN A 785 -7.58 -27.41 2.75
C ASN A 785 -8.21 -28.66 2.12
N ASP A 786 -8.45 -29.69 2.94
CA ASP A 786 -9.06 -30.95 2.47
C ASP A 786 -10.50 -30.76 1.97
N ASP A 787 -11.19 -29.71 2.43
CA ASP A 787 -12.53 -29.30 1.98
C ASP A 787 -12.56 -28.53 0.65
N ARG A 788 -11.40 -28.44 -0.03
CA ARG A 788 -11.16 -27.69 -1.28
C ARG A 788 -11.24 -26.17 -1.14
N THR A 789 -11.32 -25.64 0.07
CA THR A 789 -11.09 -24.21 0.32
C THR A 789 -9.59 -23.95 0.33
N GLY A 790 -9.19 -22.67 0.17
CA GLY A 790 -7.79 -22.32 0.20
C GLY A 790 -7.53 -20.85 0.17
N GLU A 791 -6.26 -20.51 0.26
CA GLU A 791 -5.81 -19.12 0.21
C GLU A 791 -4.77 -18.99 -0.91
N PHE A 792 -4.94 -17.94 -1.71
CA PHE A 792 -4.03 -17.56 -2.79
C PHE A 792 -3.36 -16.24 -2.42
N TYR A 793 -2.06 -16.28 -2.17
CA TYR A 793 -1.29 -15.13 -1.74
C TYR A 793 -0.40 -14.62 -2.87
N LEU A 794 -0.51 -13.33 -3.19
CA LEU A 794 0.43 -12.62 -4.06
C LEU A 794 1.58 -12.08 -3.22
N LEU A 795 2.82 -12.45 -3.56
CA LEU A 795 4.01 -12.20 -2.74
C LEU A 795 4.91 -11.07 -3.26
N GLN A 796 4.92 -10.87 -4.58
CA GLN A 796 5.70 -9.84 -5.24
C GLN A 796 5.18 -9.62 -6.66
N ILE A 797 5.25 -8.38 -7.15
CA ILE A 797 5.04 -8.04 -8.56
C ILE A 797 6.17 -7.14 -9.02
N ARG A 798 6.65 -7.38 -10.23
CA ARG A 798 7.67 -6.54 -10.88
C ARG A 798 7.47 -6.48 -12.37
N PRO A 799 7.86 -5.37 -13.02
CA PRO A 799 7.81 -5.28 -14.48
C PRO A 799 8.88 -6.16 -15.11
N ILE A 800 8.55 -6.75 -16.25
CA ILE A 800 9.53 -7.39 -17.14
C ILE A 800 10.02 -6.28 -18.06
N VAL A 801 11.34 -6.09 -18.13
CA VAL A 801 11.96 -5.02 -18.93
C VAL A 801 12.22 -5.52 -20.35
N ASP A 802 11.55 -4.93 -21.33
CA ASP A 802 11.77 -5.17 -22.74
C ASP A 802 12.72 -4.13 -23.35
N SER A 803 13.76 -4.57 -24.05
CA SER A 803 14.61 -3.65 -24.84
C SER A 803 13.99 -3.43 -26.22
N LYS A 804 13.41 -2.24 -26.43
CA LYS A 804 12.91 -1.83 -27.76
C LYS A 804 14.05 -1.30 -28.64
N GLN A 805 14.69 -2.17 -29.42
CA GLN A 805 15.51 -1.77 -30.56
C GLN A 805 14.90 -2.34 -31.84
N VAL A 806 14.74 -1.52 -32.86
CA VAL A 806 14.19 -1.95 -34.13
C VAL A 806 15.29 -2.66 -34.91
N LEU A 807 15.01 -3.88 -35.36
CA LEU A 807 15.89 -4.61 -36.26
C LEU A 807 15.63 -4.13 -37.69
N ASP A 808 16.69 -3.57 -38.32
CA ASP A 808 16.59 -3.09 -39.72
C ASP A 808 16.53 -4.20 -40.76
N GLN A 809 16.89 -5.44 -40.40
CA GLN A 809 16.89 -6.60 -41.28
C GLN A 809 16.19 -7.80 -40.62
N ASP A 810 15.43 -8.55 -41.41
CA ASP A 810 14.82 -9.80 -40.96
C ASP A 810 15.88 -10.89 -40.78
N ILE A 811 16.06 -11.30 -39.52
CA ILE A 811 17.04 -12.29 -39.07
C ILE A 811 16.89 -13.64 -39.81
N MET A 812 15.67 -13.98 -40.24
CA MET A 812 15.36 -15.23 -40.96
C MET A 812 15.91 -15.26 -42.36
N THR A 813 16.26 -14.10 -42.95
CA THR A 813 16.78 -14.02 -44.34
C THR A 813 18.28 -14.25 -44.43
N ILE A 814 18.99 -14.34 -43.32
CA ILE A 814 20.44 -14.48 -43.28
C ILE A 814 20.84 -15.96 -43.45
N PRO A 815 21.71 -16.28 -44.41
CA PRO A 815 22.11 -17.68 -44.66
C PRO A 815 22.97 -18.26 -43.52
N ASP A 816 22.77 -19.54 -43.19
CA ASP A 816 23.45 -20.22 -42.09
C ASP A 816 24.98 -20.36 -42.34
N ASP A 817 25.42 -20.43 -43.56
CA ASP A 817 26.84 -20.57 -43.91
C ASP A 817 27.73 -19.41 -43.45
N LYS A 818 27.12 -18.24 -43.17
CA LYS A 818 27.80 -17.05 -42.65
C LYS A 818 27.79 -16.98 -41.12
N CYS A 819 27.03 -17.82 -40.43
CA CYS A 819 26.83 -17.77 -39.01
C CYS A 819 27.82 -18.65 -38.24
N LEU A 820 28.44 -18.09 -37.18
CA LEU A 820 29.19 -18.86 -36.18
C LEU A 820 28.23 -19.72 -35.36
N LEU A 821 27.11 -19.14 -35.02
CA LEU A 821 26.02 -19.84 -34.31
C LEU A 821 24.66 -19.22 -34.66
N ARG A 822 23.63 -20.03 -34.58
CA ARG A 822 22.21 -19.66 -34.68
C ARG A 822 21.44 -20.33 -33.58
N SER A 823 20.52 -19.63 -32.99
CA SER A 823 19.56 -20.16 -32.00
C SER A 823 18.14 -19.86 -32.46
N HIS A 824 17.26 -20.85 -32.42
CA HIS A 824 15.81 -20.72 -32.56
C HIS A 824 15.12 -20.56 -31.20
N ASN A 825 15.91 -20.20 -30.20
CA ASN A 825 15.44 -19.99 -28.83
C ASN A 825 16.31 -18.92 -28.16
N SER A 826 16.08 -17.67 -28.58
CA SER A 826 16.86 -16.53 -28.15
C SER A 826 16.05 -15.56 -27.31
N LEU A 827 16.72 -14.91 -26.37
CA LEU A 827 16.25 -13.81 -25.57
C LEU A 827 17.14 -12.61 -25.77
N GLY A 828 16.53 -11.47 -25.66
CA GLY A 828 17.18 -10.19 -25.97
C GLY A 828 16.68 -9.70 -27.33
N HIS A 829 16.82 -8.42 -27.57
CA HIS A 829 16.40 -7.79 -28.80
C HIS A 829 17.38 -6.67 -29.19
N GLY A 830 17.86 -6.67 -30.42
CA GLY A 830 18.77 -5.65 -30.92
C GLY A 830 19.97 -6.23 -31.69
N VAL A 831 20.90 -5.33 -32.05
CA VAL A 831 22.14 -5.63 -32.76
C VAL A 831 23.34 -5.17 -31.94
N SER A 832 24.43 -5.94 -31.96
CA SER A 832 25.73 -5.55 -31.38
C SER A 832 26.85 -5.87 -32.38
N ASP A 833 27.68 -4.83 -32.69
CA ASP A 833 28.77 -4.85 -33.65
C ASP A 833 30.11 -4.45 -33.05
N ASP A 834 30.25 -4.55 -31.73
CA ASP A 834 31.42 -4.06 -30.99
C ASP A 834 32.22 -5.17 -30.30
N ILE A 835 31.84 -6.43 -30.42
CA ILE A 835 32.44 -7.58 -29.74
C ILE A 835 33.34 -8.37 -30.67
N VAL A 836 34.59 -8.58 -30.26
CA VAL A 836 35.57 -9.37 -30.97
C VAL A 836 35.98 -10.66 -30.26
N ASP A 837 35.62 -10.80 -28.99
CA ASP A 837 36.13 -11.83 -28.09
C ASP A 837 35.06 -12.89 -27.80
N VAL A 838 35.43 -14.17 -27.87
CA VAL A 838 34.59 -15.32 -27.51
C VAL A 838 35.31 -16.14 -26.45
N VAL A 839 34.62 -16.37 -25.34
CA VAL A 839 35.04 -17.25 -24.24
C VAL A 839 34.13 -18.49 -24.27
N TYR A 840 34.69 -19.67 -24.46
CA TYR A 840 33.86 -20.87 -24.50
C TYR A 840 34.44 -22.03 -23.69
N VAL A 841 33.53 -22.88 -23.20
CA VAL A 841 33.85 -24.07 -22.44
C VAL A 841 34.25 -25.19 -23.39
N LYS A 842 35.37 -25.83 -23.14
CA LYS A 842 35.85 -26.99 -23.89
C LYS A 842 35.05 -28.22 -23.45
N THR A 843 34.06 -28.60 -24.22
CA THR A 843 33.22 -29.81 -24.01
C THR A 843 33.78 -30.96 -24.85
N ASP A 844 34.87 -31.56 -24.35
CA ASP A 844 35.44 -32.78 -24.96
C ASP A 844 34.76 -34.05 -24.38
N GLU A 845 35.23 -35.24 -24.82
CA GLU A 845 34.67 -36.53 -24.38
C GLU A 845 34.79 -36.81 -22.87
N ASN A 846 35.69 -36.10 -22.20
CA ASN A 846 35.97 -36.24 -20.74
C ASN A 846 35.24 -35.24 -19.89
N PHE A 847 34.57 -34.24 -20.48
CA PHE A 847 33.85 -33.20 -19.72
C PHE A 847 32.63 -33.79 -19.01
N THR A 848 32.50 -33.51 -17.72
CA THR A 848 31.39 -33.98 -16.87
C THR A 848 30.77 -32.80 -16.09
N ALA A 849 29.54 -32.96 -15.63
CA ALA A 849 28.87 -31.93 -14.80
C ALA A 849 29.62 -31.60 -13.50
N SER A 850 30.49 -32.50 -13.00
CA SER A 850 31.34 -32.23 -11.82
C SER A 850 32.43 -31.16 -12.09
N ASP A 851 32.71 -30.82 -13.36
CA ASP A 851 33.70 -29.82 -13.75
C ASP A 851 33.11 -28.40 -13.73
N ASN A 852 31.77 -28.26 -13.69
CA ASN A 852 31.07 -26.96 -13.75
C ASN A 852 31.50 -25.98 -12.66
N PRO A 853 31.78 -26.33 -11.38
CA PRO A 853 32.30 -25.41 -10.39
C PRO A 853 33.70 -24.86 -10.74
N VAL A 854 34.56 -25.68 -11.37
CA VAL A 854 35.89 -25.26 -11.82
C VAL A 854 35.76 -24.31 -13.01
N VAL A 855 34.86 -24.61 -13.95
CA VAL A 855 34.52 -23.72 -15.07
C VAL A 855 34.10 -22.34 -14.56
N ALA A 856 33.25 -22.28 -13.51
CA ALA A 856 32.79 -21.02 -12.93
C ALA A 856 33.95 -20.14 -12.44
N MET A 857 34.95 -20.73 -11.76
CA MET A 857 36.15 -20.03 -11.29
C MET A 857 37.04 -19.55 -12.43
N GLU A 858 37.22 -20.37 -13.47
CA GLU A 858 38.02 -20.04 -14.64
C GLU A 858 37.40 -18.87 -15.41
N VAL A 859 36.07 -18.90 -15.62
CA VAL A 859 35.33 -17.83 -16.30
C VAL A 859 35.37 -16.54 -15.47
N GLU A 860 35.21 -16.61 -14.13
CA GLU A 860 35.32 -15.43 -13.27
C GLU A 860 36.66 -14.75 -13.42
N ARG A 861 37.77 -15.52 -13.47
CA ARG A 861 39.10 -14.98 -13.66
C ARG A 861 39.27 -14.25 -15.00
N ILE A 862 38.72 -14.81 -16.07
CA ILE A 862 38.75 -14.19 -17.40
C ILE A 862 37.86 -12.93 -17.41
N ASN A 863 36.65 -13.00 -16.83
CA ASN A 863 35.73 -11.87 -16.74
C ASN A 863 36.34 -10.64 -16.03
N LYS A 864 37.12 -10.85 -14.95
CA LYS A 864 37.84 -9.77 -14.25
C LYS A 864 38.83 -9.01 -15.15
N LYS A 865 39.44 -9.68 -16.10
CA LYS A 865 40.34 -9.05 -17.07
C LYS A 865 39.53 -8.18 -18.04
N PHE A 866 38.40 -8.69 -18.54
CA PHE A 866 37.49 -7.94 -19.42
C PHE A 866 36.93 -6.69 -18.75
N LEU A 867 36.57 -6.79 -17.49
CA LEU A 867 36.12 -5.64 -16.69
C LEU A 867 37.22 -4.59 -16.50
N ALA A 868 38.44 -5.01 -16.21
CA ALA A 868 39.58 -4.11 -16.10
C ALA A 868 39.90 -3.37 -17.41
N ASP A 869 39.73 -4.05 -18.55
CA ASP A 869 39.94 -3.52 -19.89
C ASP A 869 38.75 -2.74 -20.45
N GLY A 870 37.59 -2.75 -19.76
CA GLY A 870 36.33 -2.14 -20.23
C GLY A 870 35.78 -2.78 -21.52
N LYS A 871 36.03 -4.09 -21.73
CA LYS A 871 35.62 -4.85 -22.94
C LYS A 871 34.53 -5.85 -22.62
N ASN A 872 33.79 -6.21 -23.70
CA ASN A 872 32.76 -7.23 -23.66
C ASN A 872 33.16 -8.49 -24.44
N TYR A 873 32.47 -9.61 -24.14
CA TYR A 873 32.72 -10.88 -24.86
C TYR A 873 31.43 -11.71 -25.00
N VAL A 874 31.48 -12.69 -25.93
CA VAL A 874 30.47 -13.75 -26.07
C VAL A 874 30.88 -14.92 -25.19
N LEU A 875 29.99 -15.39 -24.31
CA LEU A 875 30.19 -16.55 -23.44
C LEU A 875 29.41 -17.76 -23.96
N VAL A 876 30.09 -18.87 -24.21
CA VAL A 876 29.46 -20.12 -24.70
C VAL A 876 29.80 -21.27 -23.73
N GLY A 877 28.81 -22.03 -23.30
CA GLY A 877 29.06 -23.20 -22.45
C GLY A 877 27.88 -24.16 -22.27
N PRO A 878 28.14 -25.29 -21.60
CA PRO A 878 27.13 -26.35 -21.48
C PRO A 878 26.14 -26.06 -20.36
N GLY A 879 24.89 -26.38 -20.57
CA GLY A 879 23.83 -26.30 -19.59
C GLY A 879 23.47 -24.89 -19.16
N ARG A 880 22.82 -24.75 -18.00
CA ARG A 880 22.34 -23.47 -17.47
C ARG A 880 23.48 -22.66 -16.86
N TRP A 881 23.60 -21.39 -17.25
CA TRP A 881 24.43 -20.44 -16.54
C TRP A 881 23.68 -19.89 -15.32
N GLY A 882 24.36 -19.86 -14.16
CA GLY A 882 23.76 -19.35 -12.92
C GLY A 882 22.93 -20.36 -12.12
N SER A 883 23.01 -21.62 -12.45
CA SER A 883 22.38 -22.69 -11.67
C SER A 883 23.12 -22.93 -10.35
N SER A 884 22.39 -23.00 -9.23
CA SER A 884 22.96 -23.41 -7.94
C SER A 884 23.29 -24.91 -7.91
N ASP A 885 22.70 -25.70 -8.80
CA ASP A 885 22.98 -27.12 -8.98
C ASP A 885 23.96 -27.32 -10.14
N SER A 886 25.19 -27.76 -9.81
CA SER A 886 26.25 -28.01 -10.78
C SER A 886 25.91 -29.12 -11.78
N TRP A 887 24.93 -29.99 -11.50
CA TRP A 887 24.44 -30.98 -12.44
C TRP A 887 23.54 -30.40 -13.54
N LEU A 888 22.96 -29.22 -13.30
CA LEU A 888 22.09 -28.53 -14.24
C LEU A 888 22.82 -27.47 -15.08
N GLY A 889 24.04 -27.08 -14.68
CA GLY A 889 24.83 -26.07 -15.40
C GLY A 889 25.96 -25.49 -14.59
N VAL A 890 26.48 -24.34 -15.05
CA VAL A 890 27.64 -23.67 -14.47
C VAL A 890 27.21 -22.73 -13.34
N PRO A 891 27.65 -22.92 -12.08
CA PRO A 891 27.23 -22.16 -10.91
C PRO A 891 27.88 -20.78 -10.80
N VAL A 892 27.68 -19.91 -11.79
CA VAL A 892 28.16 -18.52 -11.77
C VAL A 892 27.12 -17.60 -11.15
N LYS A 893 27.59 -16.52 -10.50
CA LYS A 893 26.78 -15.35 -10.15
C LYS A 893 27.01 -14.25 -11.16
N TRP A 894 26.13 -13.26 -11.24
CA TRP A 894 26.25 -12.15 -12.18
C TRP A 894 27.65 -11.48 -12.20
N PRO A 895 28.26 -11.14 -11.06
CA PRO A 895 29.58 -10.52 -11.08
C PRO A 895 30.68 -11.38 -11.74
N HIS A 896 30.49 -12.70 -11.80
CA HIS A 896 31.46 -13.62 -12.40
C HIS A 896 31.49 -13.56 -13.95
N ILE A 897 30.43 -13.01 -14.57
CA ILE A 897 30.26 -12.98 -16.03
C ILE A 897 29.71 -11.63 -16.51
N SER A 898 29.77 -10.59 -15.72
CA SER A 898 29.13 -9.29 -15.98
C SER A 898 29.64 -8.55 -17.22
N ALA A 899 30.82 -8.91 -17.75
CA ALA A 899 31.33 -8.41 -19.01
C ALA A 899 30.80 -9.17 -20.26
N ALA A 900 30.12 -10.30 -20.06
CA ALA A 900 29.48 -11.01 -21.18
C ALA A 900 28.31 -10.21 -21.73
N LYS A 901 28.25 -10.03 -23.07
CA LYS A 901 27.15 -9.32 -23.74
C LYS A 901 26.17 -10.27 -24.44
N LEU A 902 26.65 -11.47 -24.76
CA LEU A 902 25.83 -12.60 -25.20
C LEU A 902 26.27 -13.84 -24.42
N ILE A 903 25.30 -14.56 -23.89
CA ILE A 903 25.48 -15.83 -23.20
C ILE A 903 24.77 -16.92 -24.00
N VAL A 904 25.47 -18.02 -24.27
CA VAL A 904 24.97 -19.12 -25.06
C VAL A 904 25.02 -20.40 -24.26
N GLU A 905 23.86 -21.03 -24.08
CA GLU A 905 23.74 -22.39 -23.53
C GLU A 905 23.80 -23.40 -24.68
N THR A 906 24.64 -24.41 -24.54
CA THR A 906 24.69 -25.52 -25.49
C THR A 906 24.36 -26.83 -24.78
N THR A 907 23.69 -27.75 -25.46
CA THR A 907 23.42 -29.08 -24.95
C THR A 907 24.62 -30.03 -25.16
N LEU A 908 24.84 -30.92 -24.21
CA LEU A 908 25.76 -32.05 -24.36
C LEU A 908 24.99 -33.27 -24.90
N LYS A 909 25.67 -34.17 -25.65
CA LYS A 909 25.07 -35.36 -26.29
C LYS A 909 24.22 -36.24 -25.35
N ASN A 910 24.50 -36.19 -24.01
CA ASN A 910 23.81 -37.01 -23.01
C ASN A 910 23.03 -36.19 -21.99
N TYR A 911 22.83 -34.88 -22.22
CA TYR A 911 22.34 -33.95 -21.22
C TYR A 911 21.49 -32.86 -21.86
N SER A 912 20.17 -32.98 -21.70
CA SER A 912 19.21 -31.97 -22.14
C SER A 912 18.75 -31.18 -20.92
N VAL A 913 18.95 -29.89 -20.94
CA VAL A 913 18.54 -28.97 -19.86
C VAL A 913 17.46 -28.03 -20.40
N ASP A 914 16.30 -28.00 -19.75
CA ASP A 914 15.31 -27.01 -20.07
C ASP A 914 15.80 -25.60 -19.61
N PRO A 915 15.56 -24.56 -20.41
CA PRO A 915 16.02 -23.21 -20.08
C PRO A 915 15.52 -22.75 -18.73
N SER A 916 16.39 -22.08 -17.98
CA SER A 916 16.09 -21.59 -16.65
C SER A 916 15.24 -20.32 -16.70
N GLN A 917 13.91 -20.49 -16.80
CA GLN A 917 12.99 -19.35 -16.62
C GLN A 917 12.66 -19.15 -15.14
N GLY A 918 12.74 -17.93 -14.65
CA GLY A 918 12.32 -17.59 -13.28
C GLY A 918 13.43 -17.44 -12.24
N THR A 919 14.69 -17.65 -12.57
CA THR A 919 15.78 -17.35 -11.65
C THR A 919 16.12 -15.85 -11.63
N HIS A 920 16.57 -15.34 -10.46
CA HIS A 920 17.09 -13.98 -10.35
C HIS A 920 18.26 -13.72 -11.30
N PHE A 921 19.06 -14.73 -11.56
CA PHE A 921 20.16 -14.66 -12.53
C PHE A 921 19.67 -14.31 -13.92
N PHE A 922 18.68 -15.06 -14.42
CA PHE A 922 18.10 -14.87 -15.74
C PHE A 922 17.48 -13.48 -15.93
N GLN A 923 16.83 -12.96 -14.87
CA GLN A 923 16.23 -11.65 -14.90
C GLN A 923 17.25 -10.51 -14.96
N ASN A 924 18.39 -10.66 -14.28
CA ASN A 924 19.47 -9.71 -14.40
C ASN A 924 20.01 -9.67 -15.84
N LEU A 925 20.14 -10.81 -16.51
CA LEU A 925 20.58 -10.87 -17.90
C LEU A 925 19.68 -10.06 -18.83
N THR A 926 18.37 -10.23 -18.73
CA THR A 926 17.41 -9.52 -19.57
C THR A 926 17.43 -8.00 -19.31
N SER A 927 17.63 -7.59 -18.04
CA SER A 927 17.64 -6.19 -17.65
C SER A 927 18.87 -5.41 -18.11
N PHE A 928 20.02 -6.08 -18.27
CA PHE A 928 21.25 -5.47 -18.79
C PHE A 928 21.37 -5.53 -20.32
N GLY A 929 20.33 -6.00 -20.99
CA GLY A 929 20.35 -6.16 -22.45
C GLY A 929 21.41 -7.16 -22.91
N VAL A 930 21.66 -8.20 -22.09
CA VAL A 930 22.54 -9.32 -22.44
C VAL A 930 21.75 -10.33 -23.21
N GLY A 931 22.21 -10.67 -24.40
CA GLY A 931 21.60 -11.72 -25.19
C GLY A 931 21.74 -13.07 -24.51
N TYR A 932 20.70 -13.90 -24.60
CA TYR A 932 20.74 -15.24 -24.06
C TYR A 932 20.18 -16.25 -25.08
N PHE A 933 21.03 -17.12 -25.57
CA PHE A 933 20.70 -18.10 -26.62
C PHE A 933 20.76 -19.51 -26.04
N THR A 934 19.78 -20.31 -26.41
CA THR A 934 19.80 -21.74 -26.10
C THR A 934 19.88 -22.50 -27.42
N ILE A 935 20.91 -23.36 -27.57
CA ILE A 935 21.16 -24.16 -28.73
C ILE A 935 21.03 -25.65 -28.35
N ASP A 936 20.06 -26.33 -28.91
CA ASP A 936 19.90 -27.81 -28.81
C ASP A 936 19.92 -28.43 -30.19
N GLU A 937 21.10 -28.82 -30.65
CA GLU A 937 21.29 -29.43 -31.96
C GLU A 937 20.51 -30.74 -32.10
N ASN A 938 20.33 -31.48 -31.00
CA ASN A 938 19.60 -32.74 -31.04
C ASN A 938 18.10 -32.56 -31.30
N LYS A 939 17.56 -31.38 -30.94
CA LYS A 939 16.15 -31.00 -31.17
C LYS A 939 15.98 -30.11 -32.41
N GLY A 940 17.05 -29.78 -33.14
CA GLY A 940 17.02 -28.88 -34.28
C GLY A 940 16.78 -27.40 -33.87
N MET A 941 17.14 -27.01 -32.62
CA MET A 941 16.93 -25.66 -32.10
C MET A 941 18.20 -24.80 -32.27
N GLY A 942 18.79 -24.83 -33.45
CA GLY A 942 19.98 -24.06 -33.78
C GLY A 942 21.25 -24.90 -33.94
N PHE A 943 22.39 -24.23 -34.15
CA PHE A 943 23.69 -24.85 -34.26
C PHE A 943 24.81 -23.97 -33.72
N PHE A 944 25.94 -24.60 -33.37
CA PHE A 944 27.17 -23.91 -32.95
C PHE A 944 28.38 -24.51 -33.61
N ARG A 945 29.09 -23.74 -34.45
CA ARG A 945 30.29 -24.20 -35.19
C ARG A 945 31.54 -24.04 -34.32
N LYS A 946 31.66 -24.92 -33.33
CA LYS A 946 32.79 -24.91 -32.39
C LYS A 946 34.12 -25.10 -33.11
N GLU A 947 34.15 -25.86 -34.20
CA GLU A 947 35.35 -26.13 -35.03
C GLU A 947 36.04 -24.84 -35.54
N ILE A 948 35.27 -23.77 -35.78
CA ILE A 948 35.83 -22.47 -36.16
C ILE A 948 36.69 -21.90 -35.01
N LEU A 949 36.17 -21.93 -33.78
CA LEU A 949 36.86 -21.44 -32.59
C LEU A 949 38.06 -22.32 -32.21
N ASP A 950 37.93 -23.66 -32.39
CA ASP A 950 39.00 -24.61 -32.08
C ASP A 950 40.21 -24.44 -33.05
N ALA A 951 39.96 -23.98 -34.27
CA ALA A 951 41.00 -23.72 -35.28
C ALA A 951 41.74 -22.38 -35.06
N MET A 952 41.17 -21.45 -34.28
CA MET A 952 41.74 -20.12 -34.00
C MET A 952 42.84 -20.21 -32.92
N PRO A 953 43.85 -19.31 -32.96
CA PRO A 953 44.84 -19.21 -31.87
C PRO A 953 44.15 -18.74 -30.57
N ALA A 954 44.43 -19.42 -29.44
CA ALA A 954 43.95 -19.00 -28.14
C ALA A 954 44.68 -17.72 -27.66
N VAL A 955 43.91 -16.76 -27.19
CA VAL A 955 44.43 -15.59 -26.42
C VAL A 955 44.81 -16.04 -25.01
N GLU A 956 43.92 -16.87 -24.42
CA GLU A 956 44.14 -17.51 -23.14
C GLU A 956 43.44 -18.88 -23.14
N GLU A 957 44.08 -19.86 -22.53
CA GLU A 957 43.54 -21.21 -22.43
C GLU A 957 43.77 -21.77 -21.02
N THR A 958 42.74 -22.35 -20.44
CA THR A 958 42.71 -23.06 -19.18
C THR A 958 42.36 -24.52 -19.37
N PRO A 959 42.38 -25.39 -18.33
CA PRO A 959 41.94 -26.77 -18.47
C PRO A 959 40.55 -26.92 -19.10
N HIS A 960 39.56 -26.07 -18.75
CA HIS A 960 38.18 -26.21 -19.21
C HIS A 960 37.69 -25.05 -20.09
N VAL A 961 38.38 -23.90 -20.11
CA VAL A 961 37.89 -22.71 -20.82
C VAL A 961 38.92 -22.20 -21.81
N ARG A 962 38.47 -21.76 -22.98
CA ARG A 962 39.31 -21.17 -24.00
C ARG A 962 38.76 -19.81 -24.45
N HIS A 963 39.62 -18.81 -24.56
CA HIS A 963 39.37 -17.47 -25.06
C HIS A 963 40.03 -17.30 -26.39
N VAL A 964 39.24 -16.90 -27.39
CA VAL A 964 39.71 -16.58 -28.76
C VAL A 964 39.27 -15.17 -29.16
N ARG A 965 39.99 -14.53 -30.06
CA ARG A 965 39.73 -13.16 -30.54
C ARG A 965 39.67 -13.13 -32.04
N PHE A 966 38.60 -12.58 -32.59
CA PHE A 966 38.41 -12.32 -34.01
C PHE A 966 39.14 -11.01 -34.41
N SER A 967 39.54 -10.94 -35.69
CA SER A 967 40.19 -9.73 -36.25
C SER A 967 39.21 -8.59 -36.50
N LYS A 968 37.93 -8.90 -36.72
CA LYS A 968 36.82 -7.97 -36.90
C LYS A 968 35.72 -8.22 -35.87
N PRO A 969 34.90 -7.20 -35.53
CA PRO A 969 33.75 -7.38 -34.64
C PRO A 969 32.76 -8.42 -35.19
N LEU A 970 32.23 -9.22 -34.28
CA LEU A 970 31.09 -10.10 -34.52
C LEU A 970 29.84 -9.29 -34.76
N HIS A 971 29.01 -9.69 -35.71
CA HIS A 971 27.66 -9.11 -35.87
C HIS A 971 26.64 -10.00 -35.15
N ILE A 972 26.15 -9.53 -34.01
CA ILE A 972 25.20 -10.26 -33.17
C ILE A 972 23.81 -9.66 -33.37
N MET A 973 22.85 -10.48 -33.81
CA MET A 973 21.45 -10.09 -33.95
C MET A 973 20.55 -10.93 -33.06
N MET A 974 19.57 -10.28 -32.40
CA MET A 974 18.66 -10.90 -31.47
C MET A 974 17.24 -10.41 -31.72
N ASP A 975 16.30 -11.34 -31.92
CA ASP A 975 14.86 -11.07 -32.00
C ASP A 975 14.10 -11.94 -31.00
N GLY A 976 13.99 -11.49 -29.78
CA GLY A 976 13.31 -12.23 -28.71
C GLY A 976 11.80 -12.40 -28.92
N MET A 977 11.18 -11.63 -29.83
CA MET A 977 9.77 -11.80 -30.19
C MET A 977 9.57 -12.97 -31.15
N LYS A 978 10.51 -13.13 -32.08
CA LYS A 978 10.54 -14.29 -33.02
C LYS A 978 11.33 -15.45 -32.44
N GLN A 979 11.97 -15.27 -31.29
CA GLN A 979 12.86 -16.24 -30.62
C GLN A 979 14.07 -16.62 -31.48
N GLU A 980 14.47 -15.75 -32.41
CA GLU A 980 15.58 -15.98 -33.30
C GLU A 980 16.81 -15.19 -32.85
N GLY A 981 17.99 -15.82 -32.93
CA GLY A 981 19.25 -15.16 -32.62
C GLY A 981 20.39 -15.74 -33.43
N LEU A 982 21.34 -14.91 -33.87
CA LEU A 982 22.52 -15.36 -34.62
C LEU A 982 23.74 -14.51 -34.32
N VAL A 983 24.89 -15.12 -34.58
CA VAL A 983 26.20 -14.46 -34.56
C VAL A 983 26.88 -14.73 -35.89
N ILE A 984 27.20 -13.66 -36.64
CA ILE A 984 27.98 -13.73 -37.87
C ILE A 984 29.44 -13.43 -37.54
N CYS A 985 30.35 -14.20 -38.11
CA CYS A 985 31.79 -13.98 -38.05
C CYS A 985 32.40 -13.89 -39.45
N ASP A 986 33.59 -13.23 -39.57
CA ASP A 986 34.33 -13.26 -40.79
C ASP A 986 35.03 -14.63 -40.95
N THR A 987 34.63 -15.40 -41.95
CA THR A 987 35.16 -16.76 -42.19
C THR A 987 36.60 -16.78 -42.66
N GLU A 988 37.21 -15.62 -42.99
CA GLU A 988 38.64 -15.54 -43.30
C GLU A 988 39.54 -15.80 -42.09
N ASP A 989 39.08 -15.45 -40.90
CA ASP A 989 39.78 -15.77 -39.64
C ASP A 989 39.82 -17.28 -39.35
N ALA A 990 38.83 -18.04 -39.84
CA ALA A 990 38.75 -19.49 -39.68
C ALA A 990 39.65 -20.28 -40.61
N LYS A 991 40.14 -19.65 -41.70
CA LYS A 991 41.14 -20.22 -42.58
C LYS A 991 42.54 -19.92 -42.06
N GLY A 992 42.83 -20.49 -40.87
CA GLY A 992 44.16 -20.39 -40.30
C GLY A 992 45.24 -20.77 -41.29
N ASN A 993 46.25 -19.92 -41.45
CA ASN A 993 47.55 -20.06 -42.05
C ASN A 993 48.00 -21.48 -42.53
N ASP A 994 47.37 -22.04 -43.56
CA ASP A 994 47.95 -23.15 -44.37
C ASP A 994 48.81 -22.59 -45.51
N ALA A 995 49.38 -21.38 -45.36
CA ALA A 995 50.31 -20.78 -46.27
C ALA A 995 51.36 -19.96 -45.53
N ARG A 996 52.23 -20.63 -44.79
CA ARG A 996 53.64 -20.24 -44.63
C ARG A 996 54.54 -21.39 -44.14
#